data_74f986556eab3968dcd2fab62b0f6696
#
_entry.id   74f986556eab3968dcd2fab62b0f6696
#
_cell.length_a   1.000
_cell.length_b   1.000
_cell.length_c   1.000
_cell.angle_alpha   90.00
_cell.angle_beta   90.00
_cell.angle_gamma   90.00
#
_symmetry.space_group_name_H-M   'P 1'
#
loop_
_entity.id
_entity.type
_entity.pdbx_description
1 polymer ?
#
loop_
_entity_poly.entity_id
_entity_poly.type
_entity_poly.pdbx_seq_one_letter_code
_entity_poly.pdbx_strand_id
1 'polypeptide(L)'
;VPAAPRTAHSDPTSDTGAGRGAPPAAPAVAPDDAARPPVVVDVRTTVQEYLDRSDWRVAANANQGWSLGGLVLSAAGKVVANWWLSQVYPPEVERAHREGDLHVHDLDVLGGYCAGWSLRALLEQGFGGVPGRVASRPPRHLTSALGQMVNFLGTLQNEWAGAQAFSSFDTLLAPFVRRDGLSPDAVRQAVQEFVHDLNVPSRWGTQTPFTNLTLDWTCPDDLRDAVPLVGGEPCPFTYGDLQAEMDLLNRAFLEVMTEGDADGRAFTFPIPTYNVTEGFDWTSPNADRLFAMTARYGLPYFQNFLGSDLRPGDVRSMCCRLRLDLRELLRRGNGLFGSAEQTGSVGVVTINCARLGYLHAGDEGALLAALDRLVDLAATSLELKRSVVQGLVDEGFYPYTRRWLGSLENHFSTIGVNGLHEMVRNLSGDDEGLTTPEGHAVALRVLDHLRARLVGLQEATGHLYNLEATPAEGATYRFAKEDRRRFPGIRQAGTDARPYYTNSSQLPVGFTDDPFEALGRQEELQGRYTGGTVLHLYLGEAVSSPEACRELVRRALTRFRVPYLTVTPTFSICPTHGYLAGEQPTCPRCADERGPGAGPVVCEVWTRVMGYHRPVSSFNVGKQGEHAERVPFREPEGLASEAGPAGSAPTGSAPTGSAPAGPAPAGPAPAGPAPADPARAGLAAAGAR
;
A
#
# COMPACT_ATOMS: atom_id res chain seq x y z
N VAL A 1 -14.29 -50.15 -29.14
CA VAL A 1 -14.95 -51.22 -28.40
C VAL A 1 -15.74 -50.59 -27.25
N PRO A 2 -16.99 -51.03 -27.00
CA PRO A 2 -18.08 -50.14 -26.56
C PRO A 2 -18.27 -49.99 -25.04
N ALA A 3 -19.02 -48.97 -24.69
CA ALA A 3 -19.45 -48.59 -23.35
C ALA A 3 -20.39 -49.65 -22.71
N ALA A 4 -20.30 -49.82 -21.41
CA ALA A 4 -21.26 -50.53 -20.57
C ALA A 4 -21.93 -49.58 -19.55
N PRO A 5 -23.18 -49.89 -19.11
CA PRO A 5 -24.13 -48.89 -18.64
C PRO A 5 -24.06 -48.60 -17.13
N ARG A 6 -24.46 -47.36 -16.79
CA ARG A 6 -24.68 -46.94 -15.40
C ARG A 6 -25.95 -47.57 -14.79
N THR A 7 -25.81 -48.16 -13.64
CA THR A 7 -26.93 -48.54 -12.79
C THR A 7 -27.28 -47.41 -11.82
N ALA A 8 -28.55 -47.06 -11.81
CA ALA A 8 -29.16 -46.12 -10.87
C ALA A 8 -29.28 -46.78 -9.48
N HIS A 9 -28.98 -46.04 -8.43
CA HIS A 9 -29.41 -46.32 -7.07
C HIS A 9 -30.29 -45.21 -6.56
N SER A 10 -31.44 -45.63 -6.10
CA SER A 10 -32.56 -44.89 -5.57
C SER A 10 -32.29 -44.30 -4.19
N ASP A 11 -32.81 -43.09 -3.97
CA ASP A 11 -32.99 -42.42 -2.67
C ASP A 11 -33.85 -43.22 -1.69
N PRO A 12 -33.67 -42.97 -0.39
CA PRO A 12 -34.83 -42.73 0.45
C PRO A 12 -34.81 -41.44 1.22
N THR A 13 -35.90 -40.74 1.08
CA THR A 13 -36.44 -39.59 1.80
C THR A 13 -36.35 -39.73 3.33
N SER A 14 -35.95 -38.62 4.03
CA SER A 14 -36.63 -38.18 5.25
C SER A 14 -36.48 -36.67 5.46
N ASP A 15 -37.60 -36.06 5.40
CA ASP A 15 -38.01 -34.72 5.73
C ASP A 15 -37.75 -34.38 7.20
N THR A 16 -37.09 -33.26 7.49
CA THR A 16 -37.37 -32.42 8.66
C THR A 16 -37.03 -30.95 8.33
N GLY A 17 -38.09 -30.17 8.10
CA GLY A 17 -38.02 -28.77 7.86
C GLY A 17 -37.58 -27.96 9.08
N ALA A 18 -36.66 -27.01 8.85
CA ALA A 18 -36.56 -25.79 9.60
C ALA A 18 -36.28 -24.67 8.60
N GLY A 19 -37.31 -23.88 8.32
CA GLY A 19 -37.23 -22.75 7.39
C GLY A 19 -36.18 -21.73 7.84
N ARG A 20 -35.10 -21.67 7.12
CA ARG A 20 -34.26 -20.48 7.05
C ARG A 20 -34.87 -19.60 5.96
N GLY A 21 -35.43 -18.47 6.38
CA GLY A 21 -35.91 -17.44 5.45
C GLY A 21 -34.80 -17.11 4.45
N ALA A 22 -35.14 -17.09 3.17
CA ALA A 22 -34.25 -16.62 2.12
C ALA A 22 -33.78 -15.20 2.50
N PRO A 23 -32.49 -14.86 2.28
CA PRO A 23 -32.03 -13.50 2.43
C PRO A 23 -32.87 -12.58 1.54
N PRO A 24 -33.17 -11.33 1.96
CA PRO A 24 -33.88 -10.40 1.12
C PRO A 24 -33.12 -10.27 -0.19
N ALA A 25 -33.84 -10.45 -1.30
CA ALA A 25 -33.29 -10.23 -2.63
C ALA A 25 -32.64 -8.84 -2.66
N ALA A 26 -31.39 -8.78 -3.14
CA ALA A 26 -30.72 -7.52 -3.42
C ALA A 26 -31.70 -6.62 -4.19
N PRO A 27 -31.81 -5.32 -3.85
CA PRO A 27 -32.68 -4.44 -4.60
C PRO A 27 -32.21 -4.49 -6.06
N ALA A 28 -33.07 -5.04 -6.92
CA ALA A 28 -32.90 -4.89 -8.34
C ALA A 28 -32.75 -3.38 -8.59
N VAL A 29 -31.64 -2.98 -9.23
CA VAL A 29 -31.51 -1.64 -9.77
C VAL A 29 -32.65 -1.51 -10.74
N ALA A 30 -33.79 -0.98 -10.26
CA ALA A 30 -34.89 -0.61 -11.14
C ALA A 30 -34.35 0.48 -12.05
N PRO A 31 -34.41 0.34 -13.36
CA PRO A 31 -34.15 1.46 -14.24
C PRO A 31 -35.26 2.47 -14.00
N ASP A 32 -35.02 3.44 -13.12
CA ASP A 32 -35.79 4.66 -13.10
C ASP A 32 -35.34 5.47 -14.33
N ASP A 33 -35.98 5.19 -15.45
CA ASP A 33 -35.75 5.80 -16.77
C ASP A 33 -36.15 7.27 -16.84
N ALA A 34 -36.38 7.93 -15.71
CA ALA A 34 -36.50 9.37 -15.62
C ALA A 34 -35.11 10.00 -15.82
N ALA A 35 -34.75 10.07 -17.10
CA ALA A 35 -33.67 10.79 -17.75
C ALA A 35 -32.77 11.63 -16.83
N ARG A 36 -31.77 11.00 -16.15
CA ARG A 36 -30.59 11.72 -15.78
C ARG A 36 -29.89 12.17 -17.09
N PRO A 37 -29.50 13.44 -17.22
CA PRO A 37 -28.83 13.87 -18.43
C PRO A 37 -27.57 13.00 -18.63
N PRO A 38 -27.36 12.54 -19.89
CA PRO A 38 -26.16 11.72 -20.15
C PRO A 38 -24.92 12.50 -19.77
N VAL A 39 -24.04 11.88 -18.97
CA VAL A 39 -22.75 12.46 -18.66
C VAL A 39 -21.88 12.38 -19.93
N VAL A 40 -21.72 13.51 -20.59
CA VAL A 40 -20.91 13.60 -21.80
C VAL A 40 -19.46 13.66 -21.40
N VAL A 41 -18.70 12.59 -21.68
CA VAL A 41 -17.24 12.62 -21.62
C VAL A 41 -16.75 13.24 -22.93
N ASP A 42 -16.25 14.47 -22.87
CA ASP A 42 -15.62 15.08 -24.04
C ASP A 42 -14.28 14.41 -24.33
N VAL A 43 -14.24 13.59 -25.35
CA VAL A 43 -13.07 12.79 -25.76
C VAL A 43 -11.88 13.69 -26.11
N ARG A 44 -12.11 14.82 -26.80
CA ARG A 44 -11.06 15.74 -27.22
C ARG A 44 -10.38 16.34 -25.99
N THR A 45 -11.15 16.92 -25.09
CA THR A 45 -10.65 17.50 -23.85
C THR A 45 -9.94 16.46 -22.98
N THR A 46 -10.49 15.24 -22.87
CA THR A 46 -9.89 14.16 -22.10
C THR A 46 -8.48 13.79 -22.59
N VAL A 47 -8.29 13.64 -23.90
CA VAL A 47 -6.98 13.32 -24.48
C VAL A 47 -6.01 14.48 -24.33
N GLN A 48 -6.47 15.71 -24.64
CA GLN A 48 -5.61 16.89 -24.61
C GLN A 48 -5.12 17.21 -23.19
N GLU A 49 -6.02 17.18 -22.19
CA GLU A 49 -5.66 17.39 -20.79
C GLU A 49 -4.60 16.41 -20.29
N TYR A 50 -4.65 15.15 -20.76
CA TYR A 50 -3.62 14.16 -20.42
C TYR A 50 -2.30 14.49 -21.09
N LEU A 51 -2.29 14.82 -22.39
CA LEU A 51 -1.07 15.11 -23.14
C LEU A 51 -0.38 16.38 -22.60
N ASP A 52 -1.15 17.41 -22.27
CA ASP A 52 -0.66 18.68 -21.74
C ASP A 52 -0.32 18.61 -20.24
N ARG A 53 -0.68 17.49 -19.56
CA ARG A 53 -0.56 17.32 -18.11
C ARG A 53 -1.28 18.42 -17.32
N SER A 54 -2.33 19.00 -17.87
CA SER A 54 -3.11 20.06 -17.22
C SER A 54 -4.13 19.52 -16.21
N ASP A 55 -4.53 18.26 -16.35
CA ASP A 55 -5.35 17.56 -15.37
C ASP A 55 -4.46 17.02 -14.24
N TRP A 56 -4.64 17.52 -13.01
CA TRP A 56 -3.89 17.08 -11.83
C TRP A 56 -4.01 15.58 -11.56
N ARG A 57 -5.09 14.93 -12.04
CA ARG A 57 -5.33 13.49 -11.90
C ARG A 57 -4.33 12.63 -12.67
N VAL A 58 -3.65 13.20 -13.68
CA VAL A 58 -2.57 12.52 -14.41
C VAL A 58 -1.40 12.14 -13.47
N ALA A 59 -1.21 12.92 -12.41
CA ALA A 59 -0.21 12.68 -11.39
C ALA A 59 -0.82 12.64 -9.98
N ALA A 60 -2.08 12.18 -9.85
CA ALA A 60 -2.77 12.09 -8.55
C ALA A 60 -2.05 11.17 -7.58
N ASN A 61 -1.50 10.07 -8.08
CA ASN A 61 -0.67 9.13 -7.34
C ASN A 61 0.72 9.05 -7.97
N ALA A 62 1.75 9.08 -7.14
CA ALA A 62 3.13 9.08 -7.60
C ALA A 62 3.56 7.79 -8.35
N ASN A 63 2.76 6.71 -8.27
CA ASN A 63 2.98 5.49 -9.05
C ASN A 63 2.45 5.57 -10.50
N GLN A 64 1.72 6.61 -10.86
CA GLN A 64 1.20 6.81 -12.21
C GLN A 64 2.27 7.45 -13.11
N GLY A 65 2.51 6.82 -14.28
CA GLY A 65 3.46 7.33 -15.28
C GLY A 65 2.72 8.02 -16.44
N TRP A 66 3.29 9.11 -16.94
CA TRP A 66 2.86 9.73 -18.19
C TRP A 66 3.31 8.87 -19.36
N SER A 67 2.38 8.11 -19.98
CA SER A 67 2.66 7.07 -20.94
C SER A 67 1.43 6.79 -21.80
N LEU A 68 1.61 6.05 -22.91
CA LEU A 68 0.49 5.58 -23.73
C LEU A 68 -0.51 4.73 -22.92
N GLY A 69 -0.01 3.80 -22.11
CA GLY A 69 -0.86 3.00 -21.22
C GLY A 69 -1.59 3.85 -20.19
N GLY A 70 -0.91 4.88 -19.65
CA GLY A 70 -1.52 5.84 -18.74
C GLY A 70 -2.61 6.68 -19.41
N LEU A 71 -2.45 7.08 -20.67
CA LEU A 71 -3.51 7.76 -21.44
C LEU A 71 -4.74 6.86 -21.59
N VAL A 72 -4.56 5.60 -21.98
CA VAL A 72 -5.67 4.65 -22.15
C VAL A 72 -6.40 4.44 -20.83
N LEU A 73 -5.67 4.24 -19.74
CA LEU A 73 -6.25 4.08 -18.41
C LEU A 73 -7.00 5.36 -17.97
N SER A 74 -6.43 6.55 -18.17
CA SER A 74 -7.06 7.83 -17.81
C SER A 74 -8.37 8.06 -18.59
N ALA A 75 -8.38 7.77 -19.89
CA ALA A 75 -9.57 7.92 -20.71
C ALA A 75 -10.67 6.92 -20.32
N ALA A 76 -10.31 5.63 -20.18
CA ALA A 76 -11.24 4.59 -19.73
C ALA A 76 -11.74 4.86 -18.31
N GLY A 77 -10.85 5.27 -17.41
CA GLY A 77 -11.17 5.58 -16.04
C GLY A 77 -12.18 6.73 -15.89
N LYS A 78 -12.08 7.79 -16.70
CA LYS A 78 -13.08 8.87 -16.71
C LYS A 78 -14.47 8.35 -17.11
N VAL A 79 -14.56 7.44 -18.07
CA VAL A 79 -15.82 6.81 -18.48
C VAL A 79 -16.40 5.96 -17.35
N VAL A 80 -15.58 5.08 -16.77
CA VAL A 80 -15.99 4.17 -15.67
C VAL A 80 -16.42 4.97 -14.43
N ALA A 81 -15.68 6.01 -14.05
CA ALA A 81 -16.01 6.87 -12.93
C ALA A 81 -17.37 7.58 -13.12
N ASN A 82 -17.63 8.07 -14.32
CA ASN A 82 -18.93 8.67 -14.62
C ASN A 82 -20.07 7.65 -14.59
N TRP A 83 -19.83 6.42 -15.06
CA TRP A 83 -20.82 5.35 -14.97
C TRP A 83 -21.17 5.02 -13.51
N TRP A 84 -20.16 4.85 -12.63
CA TRP A 84 -20.39 4.66 -11.20
C TRP A 84 -21.27 5.77 -10.62
N LEU A 85 -20.86 7.03 -10.84
CA LEU A 85 -21.51 8.19 -10.23
C LEU A 85 -22.93 8.43 -10.77
N SER A 86 -23.17 8.21 -12.07
CA SER A 86 -24.46 8.56 -12.69
C SER A 86 -25.44 7.40 -12.82
N GLN A 87 -24.96 6.14 -12.86
CA GLN A 87 -25.82 4.98 -13.09
C GLN A 87 -25.96 4.07 -11.86
N VAL A 88 -24.93 3.97 -11.03
CA VAL A 88 -24.90 3.05 -9.88
C VAL A 88 -25.26 3.78 -8.59
N TYR A 89 -24.60 4.91 -8.33
CA TYR A 89 -24.81 5.60 -7.06
C TYR A 89 -26.04 6.54 -7.07
N PRO A 90 -26.73 6.66 -5.91
CA PRO A 90 -27.77 7.66 -5.73
C PRO A 90 -27.25 9.10 -5.95
N PRO A 91 -28.10 10.04 -6.36
CA PRO A 91 -27.71 11.45 -6.61
C PRO A 91 -27.04 12.12 -5.42
N GLU A 92 -27.37 11.72 -4.20
CA GLU A 92 -26.78 12.26 -2.95
C GLU A 92 -25.32 11.83 -2.81
N VAL A 93 -24.99 10.58 -3.15
CA VAL A 93 -23.61 10.07 -3.15
C VAL A 93 -22.79 10.74 -4.25
N GLU A 94 -23.35 10.83 -5.46
CA GLU A 94 -22.71 11.54 -6.58
C GLU A 94 -22.38 12.97 -6.19
N ARG A 95 -23.36 13.71 -5.65
CA ARG A 95 -23.20 15.10 -5.22
C ARG A 95 -22.13 15.22 -4.13
N ALA A 96 -22.21 14.43 -3.05
CA ALA A 96 -21.24 14.46 -1.96
C ALA A 96 -19.83 14.18 -2.45
N HIS A 97 -19.66 13.21 -3.39
CA HIS A 97 -18.37 12.97 -4.02
C HIS A 97 -17.92 14.17 -4.87
N ARG A 98 -18.76 14.66 -5.80
CA ARG A 98 -18.39 15.76 -6.72
C ARG A 98 -18.10 17.05 -5.97
N GLU A 99 -18.84 17.33 -4.94
CA GLU A 99 -18.69 18.52 -4.11
C GLU A 99 -17.55 18.43 -3.10
N GLY A 100 -17.03 17.21 -2.83
CA GLY A 100 -15.88 16.98 -1.96
C GLY A 100 -16.23 16.90 -0.47
N ASP A 101 -17.48 16.55 -0.12
CA ASP A 101 -17.84 16.19 1.26
C ASP A 101 -17.25 14.85 1.65
N LEU A 102 -17.16 13.95 0.66
CA LEU A 102 -16.46 12.67 0.73
C LEU A 102 -15.73 12.37 -0.58
N HIS A 103 -14.85 11.38 -0.53
CA HIS A 103 -14.16 10.85 -1.71
C HIS A 103 -14.36 9.35 -1.80
N VAL A 104 -15.09 8.90 -2.82
CA VAL A 104 -15.14 7.48 -3.20
C VAL A 104 -13.87 7.19 -3.99
N HIS A 105 -13.03 6.27 -3.51
CA HIS A 105 -11.77 5.90 -4.15
C HIS A 105 -11.97 4.97 -5.34
N ASP A 106 -11.01 4.98 -6.26
CA ASP A 106 -10.87 4.06 -7.39
C ASP A 106 -12.14 3.92 -8.26
N LEU A 107 -12.79 5.04 -8.50
CA LEU A 107 -13.94 5.10 -9.42
C LEU A 107 -13.55 4.82 -10.87
N ASP A 108 -12.26 4.95 -11.20
CA ASP A 108 -11.69 4.65 -12.51
C ASP A 108 -11.55 3.15 -12.81
N VAL A 109 -11.78 2.30 -11.80
CA VAL A 109 -11.75 0.85 -11.93
C VAL A 109 -13.07 0.22 -11.51
N LEU A 110 -13.59 -0.66 -12.36
CA LEU A 110 -14.78 -1.46 -12.05
C LEU A 110 -14.32 -2.71 -11.30
N GLY A 111 -13.97 -2.60 -10.02
CA GLY A 111 -13.42 -3.71 -9.25
C GLY A 111 -13.33 -3.44 -7.75
N GLY A 112 -12.93 -4.45 -6.99
CA GLY A 112 -12.61 -4.30 -5.56
C GLY A 112 -11.36 -3.47 -5.35
N TYR A 113 -11.15 -3.00 -4.10
CA TYR A 113 -10.01 -2.15 -3.77
C TYR A 113 -8.73 -2.96 -3.60
N CYS A 114 -8.53 -3.64 -2.48
CA CYS A 114 -7.34 -4.42 -2.18
C CYS A 114 -7.70 -5.87 -1.79
N ALA A 115 -6.80 -6.81 -2.09
CA ALA A 115 -6.97 -8.20 -1.71
C ALA A 115 -5.71 -8.82 -1.10
N GLY A 116 -5.90 -9.55 0.01
CA GLY A 116 -4.92 -10.48 0.57
C GLY A 116 -5.26 -11.89 0.13
N TRP A 117 -4.26 -12.60 -0.32
CA TRP A 117 -4.40 -13.94 -0.88
C TRP A 117 -3.72 -14.98 -0.01
N SER A 118 -4.22 -16.20 -0.03
CA SER A 118 -3.56 -17.31 0.63
C SER A 118 -2.35 -17.77 -0.20
N LEU A 119 -1.14 -17.44 0.27
CA LEU A 119 0.08 -17.99 -0.31
C LEU A 119 0.10 -19.51 -0.14
N ARG A 120 -0.34 -20.01 1.01
CA ARG A 120 -0.45 -21.45 1.26
C ARG A 120 -1.31 -22.15 0.20
N ALA A 121 -2.50 -21.63 -0.11
CA ALA A 121 -3.37 -22.20 -1.13
C ALA A 121 -2.71 -22.20 -2.52
N LEU A 122 -1.97 -21.14 -2.88
CA LEU A 122 -1.22 -21.08 -4.13
C LEU A 122 -0.14 -22.18 -4.19
N LEU A 123 0.63 -22.35 -3.12
CA LEU A 123 1.70 -23.36 -3.06
C LEU A 123 1.17 -24.80 -3.05
N GLU A 124 0.03 -25.04 -2.41
CA GLU A 124 -0.60 -26.37 -2.33
C GLU A 124 -1.35 -26.76 -3.61
N GLN A 125 -1.94 -25.81 -4.34
CA GLN A 125 -2.79 -26.08 -5.50
C GLN A 125 -2.12 -25.78 -6.84
N GLY A 126 -1.11 -24.90 -6.86
CA GLY A 126 -0.54 -24.34 -8.08
C GLY A 126 -1.42 -23.25 -8.68
N PHE A 127 -0.85 -22.40 -9.53
CA PHE A 127 -1.59 -21.29 -10.17
C PHE A 127 -2.39 -21.79 -11.36
N GLY A 128 -3.72 -21.89 -11.21
CA GLY A 128 -4.59 -22.39 -12.26
C GLY A 128 -6.06 -22.47 -11.83
N GLY A 129 -6.82 -23.34 -12.51
CA GLY A 129 -8.24 -23.60 -12.22
C GLY A 129 -9.21 -22.66 -12.93
N VAL A 130 -8.73 -21.78 -13.82
CA VAL A 130 -9.55 -20.94 -14.69
C VAL A 130 -9.69 -21.63 -16.06
N PRO A 131 -10.92 -21.94 -16.51
CA PRO A 131 -11.13 -22.63 -17.79
C PRO A 131 -10.53 -21.87 -18.97
N GLY A 132 -9.84 -22.59 -19.85
CA GLY A 132 -9.23 -22.00 -21.07
C GLY A 132 -7.98 -21.15 -20.81
N ARG A 133 -7.45 -21.11 -19.59
CA ARG A 133 -6.22 -20.42 -19.23
C ARG A 133 -5.10 -21.39 -18.87
N VAL A 134 -3.85 -20.93 -18.97
CA VAL A 134 -2.67 -21.70 -18.56
C VAL A 134 -2.78 -22.03 -17.08
N ALA A 135 -2.44 -23.27 -16.71
CA ALA A 135 -2.45 -23.74 -15.34
C ALA A 135 -1.10 -24.37 -14.97
N SER A 136 -0.64 -24.09 -13.74
CA SER A 136 0.54 -24.69 -13.14
C SER A 136 0.12 -25.70 -12.09
N ARG A 137 0.91 -26.75 -11.92
CA ARG A 137 0.80 -27.69 -10.78
C ARG A 137 1.41 -27.06 -9.53
N PRO A 138 1.17 -27.61 -8.33
CA PRO A 138 1.90 -27.23 -7.12
C PRO A 138 3.40 -27.16 -7.38
N PRO A 139 4.08 -26.07 -6.98
CA PRO A 139 5.50 -25.87 -7.24
C PRO A 139 6.33 -26.91 -6.46
N ARG A 140 7.43 -27.37 -7.06
CA ARG A 140 8.37 -28.30 -6.43
C ARG A 140 9.67 -27.66 -5.99
N HIS A 141 9.99 -26.49 -6.56
CA HIS A 141 11.23 -25.76 -6.38
C HIS A 141 10.96 -24.31 -5.99
N LEU A 142 11.88 -23.70 -5.24
CA LEU A 142 11.77 -22.31 -4.80
C LEU A 142 11.52 -21.34 -5.97
N THR A 143 12.29 -21.46 -7.04
CA THR A 143 12.15 -20.61 -8.24
C THR A 143 10.77 -20.75 -8.89
N SER A 144 10.23 -21.98 -8.91
CA SER A 144 8.89 -22.22 -9.46
C SER A 144 7.80 -21.62 -8.55
N ALA A 145 7.99 -21.67 -7.23
CA ALA A 145 7.07 -21.06 -6.26
C ALA A 145 7.04 -19.53 -6.44
N LEU A 146 8.22 -18.90 -6.47
CA LEU A 146 8.37 -17.46 -6.68
C LEU A 146 7.82 -17.02 -8.04
N GLY A 147 8.10 -17.77 -9.13
CA GLY A 147 7.53 -17.48 -10.45
C GLY A 147 6.00 -17.58 -10.49
N GLN A 148 5.40 -18.54 -9.77
CA GLN A 148 3.95 -18.61 -9.64
C GLN A 148 3.37 -17.44 -8.84
N MET A 149 4.07 -16.97 -7.81
CA MET A 149 3.67 -15.76 -7.06
C MET A 149 3.67 -14.52 -7.94
N VAL A 150 4.72 -14.30 -8.77
CA VAL A 150 4.78 -13.20 -9.74
C VAL A 150 3.60 -13.26 -10.70
N ASN A 151 3.36 -14.42 -11.31
CA ASN A 151 2.25 -14.62 -12.24
C ASN A 151 0.88 -14.43 -11.58
N PHE A 152 0.72 -14.89 -10.34
CA PHE A 152 -0.49 -14.71 -9.56
C PHE A 152 -0.75 -13.22 -9.31
N LEU A 153 0.20 -12.53 -8.69
CA LEU A 153 0.09 -11.11 -8.37
C LEU A 153 -0.09 -10.26 -9.63
N GLY A 154 0.68 -10.55 -10.68
CA GLY A 154 0.59 -9.87 -11.98
C GLY A 154 -0.76 -10.06 -12.68
N THR A 155 -1.44 -11.20 -12.46
CA THR A 155 -2.75 -11.48 -13.04
C THR A 155 -3.87 -10.83 -12.21
N LEU A 156 -3.87 -11.08 -10.90
CA LEU A 156 -4.95 -10.61 -9.99
C LEU A 156 -5.03 -9.08 -9.88
N GLN A 157 -3.90 -8.38 -9.98
CA GLN A 157 -3.90 -6.91 -10.00
C GLN A 157 -4.65 -6.31 -11.20
N ASN A 158 -4.95 -7.11 -12.26
CA ASN A 158 -5.78 -6.66 -13.37
C ASN A 158 -7.29 -6.79 -13.10
N GLU A 159 -7.67 -7.46 -12.01
CA GLU A 159 -9.06 -7.59 -11.56
C GLU A 159 -9.36 -6.71 -10.32
N TRP A 160 -8.33 -6.02 -9.77
CA TRP A 160 -8.42 -5.21 -8.55
C TRP A 160 -7.80 -3.83 -8.73
N ALA A 161 -8.40 -2.82 -8.08
CA ALA A 161 -7.94 -1.44 -8.19
C ALA A 161 -6.65 -1.18 -7.42
N GLY A 162 -6.55 -1.72 -6.21
CA GLY A 162 -5.44 -1.48 -5.30
C GLY A 162 -4.46 -2.64 -5.25
N ALA A 163 -3.79 -2.77 -4.12
CA ALA A 163 -2.68 -3.66 -3.98
C ALA A 163 -3.07 -5.09 -3.63
N GLN A 164 -2.16 -6.01 -3.94
CA GLN A 164 -2.24 -7.43 -3.70
C GLN A 164 -1.19 -7.85 -2.67
N ALA A 165 -1.55 -8.70 -1.72
CA ALA A 165 -0.67 -9.08 -0.63
C ALA A 165 -0.61 -10.59 -0.40
N PHE A 166 0.58 -11.06 -0.01
CA PHE A 166 0.79 -12.37 0.59
C PHE A 166 1.38 -12.21 2.00
N SER A 167 0.93 -13.06 2.93
CA SER A 167 1.46 -13.13 4.28
C SER A 167 2.37 -14.35 4.46
N SER A 168 3.20 -14.33 5.51
CA SER A 168 4.07 -15.46 5.92
C SER A 168 5.03 -15.91 4.81
N PHE A 169 5.60 -14.95 4.08
CA PHE A 169 6.46 -15.20 2.93
C PHE A 169 7.66 -16.10 3.28
N ASP A 170 8.39 -15.76 4.33
CA ASP A 170 9.56 -16.52 4.81
C ASP A 170 9.18 -17.89 5.36
N THR A 171 8.10 -17.97 6.15
CA THR A 171 7.61 -19.23 6.74
C THR A 171 7.16 -20.20 5.64
N LEU A 172 6.31 -19.75 4.71
CA LEU A 172 5.69 -20.64 3.71
C LEU A 172 6.64 -21.05 2.59
N LEU A 173 7.74 -20.31 2.35
CA LEU A 173 8.76 -20.66 1.35
C LEU A 173 9.94 -21.46 1.92
N ALA A 174 10.14 -21.47 3.23
CA ALA A 174 11.21 -22.23 3.89
C ALA A 174 11.25 -23.72 3.53
N PRO A 175 10.11 -24.44 3.37
CA PRO A 175 10.10 -25.84 2.95
C PRO A 175 10.82 -26.11 1.63
N PHE A 176 10.75 -25.18 0.67
CA PHE A 176 11.42 -25.35 -0.63
C PHE A 176 12.92 -25.22 -0.50
N VAL A 177 13.42 -24.35 0.37
CA VAL A 177 14.85 -24.19 0.65
C VAL A 177 15.42 -25.47 1.22
N ARG A 178 14.75 -26.07 2.22
CA ARG A 178 15.19 -27.33 2.85
C ARG A 178 15.13 -28.50 1.87
N ARG A 179 14.01 -28.64 1.17
CA ARG A 179 13.80 -29.76 0.24
C ARG A 179 14.83 -29.79 -0.89
N ASP A 180 15.15 -28.63 -1.46
CA ASP A 180 16.11 -28.51 -2.55
C ASP A 180 17.57 -28.45 -2.04
N GLY A 181 17.80 -28.31 -0.72
CA GLY A 181 19.13 -28.16 -0.13
C GLY A 181 19.86 -26.94 -0.68
N LEU A 182 19.15 -25.81 -0.84
CA LEU A 182 19.67 -24.64 -1.54
C LEU A 182 20.81 -23.97 -0.77
N SER A 183 21.86 -23.57 -1.48
CA SER A 183 22.91 -22.70 -0.93
C SER A 183 22.38 -21.26 -0.72
N PRO A 184 23.02 -20.47 0.17
CA PRO A 184 22.68 -19.06 0.35
C PRO A 184 22.65 -18.26 -0.97
N ASP A 185 23.62 -18.52 -1.87
CA ASP A 185 23.71 -17.84 -3.17
C ASP A 185 22.54 -18.22 -4.10
N ALA A 186 22.12 -19.49 -4.08
CA ALA A 186 20.97 -19.94 -4.87
C ALA A 186 19.65 -19.32 -4.37
N VAL A 187 19.47 -19.21 -3.05
CA VAL A 187 18.32 -18.52 -2.45
C VAL A 187 18.34 -17.04 -2.81
N ARG A 188 19.51 -16.39 -2.70
CA ARG A 188 19.68 -14.98 -3.04
C ARG A 188 19.34 -14.71 -4.51
N GLN A 189 19.83 -15.53 -5.44
CA GLN A 189 19.53 -15.40 -6.85
C GLN A 189 18.02 -15.53 -7.14
N ALA A 190 17.36 -16.52 -6.55
CA ALA A 190 15.92 -16.72 -6.72
C ALA A 190 15.09 -15.53 -6.19
N VAL A 191 15.49 -14.98 -5.04
CA VAL A 191 14.84 -13.78 -4.45
C VAL A 191 15.12 -12.54 -5.30
N GLN A 192 16.32 -12.39 -5.86
CA GLN A 192 16.65 -11.28 -6.75
C GLN A 192 15.78 -11.28 -8.00
N GLU A 193 15.63 -12.42 -8.67
CA GLU A 193 14.74 -12.59 -9.84
C GLU A 193 13.30 -12.19 -9.47
N PHE A 194 12.80 -12.70 -8.34
CA PHE A 194 11.45 -12.40 -7.86
C PHE A 194 11.23 -10.90 -7.63
N VAL A 195 12.15 -10.22 -6.96
CA VAL A 195 12.04 -8.78 -6.68
C VAL A 195 12.10 -7.97 -7.98
N HIS A 196 13.00 -8.32 -8.91
CA HIS A 196 13.06 -7.67 -10.23
C HIS A 196 11.76 -7.83 -11.00
N ASP A 197 11.20 -9.03 -11.09
CA ASP A 197 9.97 -9.32 -11.82
C ASP A 197 8.76 -8.54 -11.25
N LEU A 198 8.72 -8.33 -9.93
CA LEU A 198 7.69 -7.49 -9.29
C LEU A 198 7.85 -5.99 -9.55
N ASN A 199 9.03 -5.54 -10.03
CA ASN A 199 9.26 -4.13 -10.35
C ASN A 199 9.15 -3.82 -11.86
N VAL A 200 8.89 -4.84 -12.70
CA VAL A 200 8.56 -4.63 -14.11
C VAL A 200 7.18 -3.96 -14.23
N PRO A 201 7.03 -2.89 -15.03
CA PRO A 201 5.77 -2.17 -15.19
C PRO A 201 4.76 -2.98 -16.02
N SER A 202 4.20 -4.03 -15.44
CA SER A 202 3.31 -5.02 -16.06
C SER A 202 1.81 -4.76 -15.83
N ARG A 203 1.47 -3.78 -14.99
CA ARG A 203 0.09 -3.40 -14.68
C ARG A 203 -0.43 -2.35 -15.67
N TRP A 204 -1.75 -2.14 -15.70
CA TRP A 204 -2.41 -1.09 -16.47
C TRP A 204 -1.75 0.28 -16.27
N GLY A 205 -1.73 1.07 -17.33
CA GLY A 205 -1.13 2.39 -17.28
C GLY A 205 0.37 2.40 -17.11
N THR A 206 1.05 1.28 -17.40
CA THR A 206 2.51 1.10 -17.20
C THR A 206 2.95 1.27 -15.74
N GLN A 207 2.06 0.91 -14.80
CA GLN A 207 2.40 0.86 -13.38
C GLN A 207 3.13 -0.45 -13.05
N THR A 208 4.01 -0.40 -12.07
CA THR A 208 4.50 -1.60 -11.40
C THR A 208 3.40 -2.22 -10.54
N PRO A 209 3.36 -3.56 -10.40
CA PRO A 209 2.43 -4.22 -9.50
C PRO A 209 2.53 -3.70 -8.08
N PHE A 210 1.40 -3.20 -7.54
CA PHE A 210 1.35 -2.74 -6.16
C PHE A 210 1.23 -3.95 -5.23
N THR A 211 2.35 -4.37 -4.66
CA THR A 211 2.44 -5.63 -3.91
C THR A 211 2.98 -5.41 -2.50
N ASN A 212 2.47 -6.20 -1.54
CA ASN A 212 2.96 -6.26 -0.18
C ASN A 212 3.30 -7.71 0.21
N LEU A 213 4.36 -7.88 0.98
CA LEU A 213 4.73 -9.14 1.60
C LEU A 213 4.87 -8.96 3.10
N THR A 214 4.27 -9.86 3.87
CA THR A 214 4.51 -9.94 5.31
C THR A 214 5.49 -11.08 5.60
N LEU A 215 6.50 -10.79 6.41
CA LEU A 215 7.51 -11.72 6.89
C LEU A 215 7.32 -11.91 8.39
N ASP A 216 7.34 -13.16 8.82
CA ASP A 216 7.05 -13.52 10.21
C ASP A 216 8.28 -13.40 11.11
N TRP A 217 9.50 -13.52 10.58
CA TRP A 217 10.77 -13.58 11.29
C TRP A 217 10.97 -14.85 12.10
N THR A 218 9.97 -15.24 12.87
CA THR A 218 9.88 -16.52 13.60
C THR A 218 8.60 -17.23 13.21
N CYS A 219 8.63 -18.56 13.13
CA CYS A 219 7.47 -19.34 12.75
C CYS A 219 6.27 -19.05 13.67
N PRO A 220 5.11 -18.61 13.12
CA PRO A 220 3.91 -18.37 13.90
C PRO A 220 3.39 -19.64 14.58
N ASP A 221 2.75 -19.49 15.75
CA ASP A 221 2.25 -20.62 16.53
C ASP A 221 1.21 -21.46 15.79
N ASP A 222 0.37 -20.83 14.97
CA ASP A 222 -0.68 -21.50 14.17
C ASP A 222 -0.11 -22.35 13.01
N LEU A 223 1.12 -22.08 12.60
CA LEU A 223 1.84 -22.85 11.56
C LEU A 223 2.87 -23.83 12.14
N ARG A 224 3.30 -23.65 13.38
CA ARG A 224 4.45 -24.35 13.98
C ARG A 224 4.39 -25.87 13.81
N ASP A 225 3.25 -26.49 14.11
CA ASP A 225 3.05 -27.94 14.08
C ASP A 225 2.46 -28.42 12.74
N ALA A 226 2.20 -27.52 11.81
CA ALA A 226 1.66 -27.89 10.50
C ALA A 226 2.74 -28.49 9.60
N VAL A 227 2.38 -29.55 8.88
CA VAL A 227 3.24 -30.22 7.91
C VAL A 227 3.11 -29.52 6.55
N PRO A 228 4.19 -28.98 5.97
CA PRO A 228 4.13 -28.33 4.66
C PRO A 228 3.96 -29.34 3.53
N LEU A 229 3.26 -28.90 2.46
CA LEU A 229 3.15 -29.62 1.20
C LEU A 229 4.07 -28.99 0.15
N VAL A 230 4.95 -29.76 -0.46
CA VAL A 230 5.80 -29.31 -1.57
C VAL A 230 5.56 -30.21 -2.78
N GLY A 231 5.10 -29.62 -3.89
CA GLY A 231 4.72 -30.36 -5.09
C GLY A 231 3.49 -31.25 -4.89
N GLY A 232 2.66 -30.97 -3.88
CA GLY A 232 1.49 -31.76 -3.48
C GLY A 232 1.80 -32.92 -2.55
N GLU A 233 3.06 -33.11 -2.13
CA GLU A 233 3.49 -34.19 -1.25
C GLU A 233 3.84 -33.64 0.15
N PRO A 234 3.42 -34.31 1.25
CA PRO A 234 3.77 -33.89 2.61
C PRO A 234 5.26 -34.05 2.89
N CYS A 235 5.84 -33.07 3.55
CA CYS A 235 7.22 -33.11 3.98
C CYS A 235 7.38 -33.91 5.28
N PRO A 236 8.58 -34.47 5.56
CA PRO A 236 8.87 -35.20 6.81
C PRO A 236 9.22 -34.27 8.01
N PHE A 237 8.84 -33.01 7.95
CA PHE A 237 9.09 -31.97 8.95
C PHE A 237 7.91 -31.01 9.03
N THR A 238 7.86 -30.21 10.09
CA THR A 238 6.86 -29.15 10.29
C THR A 238 7.43 -27.77 9.93
N TYR A 239 6.59 -26.73 9.85
CA TYR A 239 7.08 -25.35 9.65
C TYR A 239 7.95 -24.89 10.83
N GLY A 240 7.67 -25.35 12.05
CA GLY A 240 8.48 -25.02 13.24
C GLY A 240 9.93 -25.50 13.19
N ASP A 241 10.23 -26.52 12.37
CA ASP A 241 11.58 -27.05 12.17
C ASP A 241 12.45 -26.22 11.21
N LEU A 242 11.91 -25.14 10.61
CA LEU A 242 12.49 -24.48 9.43
C LEU A 242 13.09 -23.10 9.72
N GLN A 243 13.39 -22.76 10.97
CA GLN A 243 13.92 -21.43 11.30
C GLN A 243 15.20 -21.09 10.52
N ALA A 244 16.09 -22.05 10.32
CA ALA A 244 17.34 -21.82 9.57
C ALA A 244 17.08 -21.45 8.10
N GLU A 245 16.06 -22.03 7.48
CA GLU A 245 15.66 -21.74 6.10
C GLU A 245 14.92 -20.41 6.01
N MET A 246 14.11 -20.07 7.02
CA MET A 246 13.51 -18.73 7.15
C MET A 246 14.61 -17.67 7.26
N ASP A 247 15.65 -17.91 8.04
CA ASP A 247 16.79 -17.01 8.18
C ASP A 247 17.54 -16.81 6.87
N LEU A 248 17.69 -17.85 6.04
CA LEU A 248 18.30 -17.75 4.72
C LEU A 248 17.45 -16.90 3.76
N LEU A 249 16.12 -17.09 3.77
CA LEU A 249 15.19 -16.29 2.97
C LEU A 249 15.20 -14.83 3.40
N ASN A 250 15.13 -14.56 4.70
CA ASN A 250 15.22 -13.20 5.26
C ASN A 250 16.56 -12.55 4.88
N ARG A 251 17.67 -13.27 5.03
CA ARG A 251 18.99 -12.78 4.63
C ARG A 251 19.00 -12.37 3.15
N ALA A 252 18.55 -13.27 2.26
CA ALA A 252 18.54 -13.03 0.82
C ALA A 252 17.66 -11.82 0.47
N PHE A 253 16.48 -11.73 1.06
CA PHE A 253 15.56 -10.63 0.84
C PHE A 253 16.15 -9.28 1.28
N LEU A 254 16.72 -9.23 2.49
CA LEU A 254 17.35 -8.03 3.02
C LEU A 254 18.55 -7.57 2.18
N GLU A 255 19.40 -8.51 1.73
CA GLU A 255 20.54 -8.21 0.87
C GLU A 255 20.09 -7.62 -0.47
N VAL A 256 19.14 -8.26 -1.16
CA VAL A 256 18.60 -7.80 -2.46
C VAL A 256 17.95 -6.42 -2.34
N MET A 257 17.09 -6.23 -1.32
CA MET A 257 16.42 -4.94 -1.11
C MET A 257 17.37 -3.82 -0.70
N THR A 258 18.51 -4.13 -0.06
CA THR A 258 19.53 -3.17 0.33
C THR A 258 20.43 -2.76 -0.83
N GLU A 259 20.70 -3.66 -1.76
CA GLU A 259 21.49 -3.36 -2.96
C GLU A 259 20.72 -2.42 -3.89
N GLY A 260 19.41 -2.65 -4.06
CA GLY A 260 18.59 -1.91 -5.00
C GLY A 260 18.81 -2.36 -6.46
N ASP A 261 18.40 -1.52 -7.41
CA ASP A 261 18.59 -1.76 -8.84
C ASP A 261 20.03 -1.46 -9.30
N ALA A 262 20.30 -1.64 -10.59
CA ALA A 262 21.62 -1.43 -11.18
C ALA A 262 22.15 0.02 -11.03
N ASP A 263 21.26 0.98 -10.81
CA ASP A 263 21.60 2.40 -10.59
C ASP A 263 21.63 2.76 -9.08
N GLY A 264 21.40 1.78 -8.19
CA GLY A 264 21.36 1.97 -6.73
C GLY A 264 20.05 2.58 -6.22
N ARG A 265 18.96 2.52 -7.02
CA ARG A 265 17.62 2.92 -6.58
C ARG A 265 17.01 1.83 -5.72
N ALA A 266 16.34 2.23 -4.64
CA ALA A 266 15.56 1.30 -3.84
C ALA A 266 14.42 0.71 -4.67
N PHE A 267 14.18 -0.60 -4.54
CA PHE A 267 12.98 -1.22 -5.10
C PHE A 267 11.73 -0.67 -4.42
N THR A 268 10.74 -0.30 -5.22
CA THR A 268 9.47 0.19 -4.69
C THR A 268 8.61 -0.95 -4.15
N PHE A 269 8.65 -2.09 -4.82
CA PHE A 269 7.89 -3.29 -4.50
C PHE A 269 8.78 -4.54 -4.42
N PRO A 270 8.34 -5.56 -3.68
CA PRO A 270 7.20 -5.57 -2.77
C PRO A 270 7.44 -4.64 -1.57
N ILE A 271 6.36 -4.07 -1.01
CA ILE A 271 6.46 -3.36 0.29
C ILE A 271 6.60 -4.43 1.37
N PRO A 272 7.75 -4.50 2.07
CA PRO A 272 7.93 -5.50 3.12
C PRO A 272 7.30 -5.02 4.44
N THR A 273 6.66 -5.93 5.14
CA THR A 273 6.17 -5.76 6.51
C THR A 273 6.74 -6.86 7.37
N TYR A 274 7.44 -6.52 8.45
CA TYR A 274 7.94 -7.48 9.43
C TYR A 274 7.05 -7.51 10.67
N ASN A 275 6.65 -8.71 11.08
CA ASN A 275 5.93 -8.94 12.32
C ASN A 275 6.90 -8.86 13.50
N VAL A 276 6.76 -7.86 14.37
CA VAL A 276 7.56 -7.74 15.58
C VAL A 276 6.78 -8.32 16.73
N THR A 277 7.17 -9.52 17.14
CA THR A 277 6.59 -10.29 18.25
C THR A 277 7.58 -10.38 19.42
N GLU A 278 7.18 -10.97 20.54
CA GLU A 278 8.07 -11.24 21.66
C GLU A 278 9.27 -12.14 21.28
N GLY A 279 9.09 -13.00 20.26
CA GLY A 279 10.14 -13.86 19.73
C GLY A 279 11.09 -13.19 18.72
N PHE A 280 10.94 -11.89 18.46
CA PHE A 280 11.80 -11.18 17.51
C PHE A 280 13.23 -11.05 18.05
N ASP A 281 14.20 -11.68 17.38
CA ASP A 281 15.61 -11.60 17.76
C ASP A 281 16.24 -10.30 17.25
N TRP A 282 16.38 -9.33 18.16
CA TRP A 282 16.99 -8.02 17.90
C TRP A 282 18.50 -8.07 17.68
N THR A 283 19.16 -9.20 17.96
CA THR A 283 20.63 -9.33 18.01
C THR A 283 21.19 -10.23 16.92
N SER A 284 20.34 -10.88 16.14
CA SER A 284 20.78 -11.78 15.07
C SER A 284 21.50 -11.03 13.93
N PRO A 285 22.36 -11.73 13.16
CA PRO A 285 22.98 -11.14 11.98
C PRO A 285 21.96 -10.62 10.93
N ASN A 286 20.75 -11.18 10.92
CA ASN A 286 19.67 -10.68 10.06
C ASN A 286 19.07 -9.38 10.61
N ALA A 287 19.02 -9.21 11.95
CA ALA A 287 18.61 -7.93 12.55
C ALA A 287 19.60 -6.81 12.17
N ASP A 288 20.90 -7.06 12.17
CA ASP A 288 21.90 -6.09 11.74
C ASP A 288 21.66 -5.67 10.27
N ARG A 289 21.36 -6.64 9.37
CA ARG A 289 21.01 -6.35 7.97
C ARG A 289 19.70 -5.58 7.84
N LEU A 290 18.69 -5.96 8.60
CA LEU A 290 17.40 -5.31 8.61
C LEU A 290 17.53 -3.83 8.99
N PHE A 291 18.23 -3.54 10.07
CA PHE A 291 18.41 -2.17 10.53
C PHE A 291 19.39 -1.37 9.69
N ALA A 292 20.36 -2.01 9.01
CA ALA A 292 21.18 -1.37 7.98
C ALA A 292 20.34 -0.94 6.77
N MET A 293 19.43 -1.81 6.29
CA MET A 293 18.47 -1.48 5.23
C MET A 293 17.51 -0.36 5.67
N THR A 294 17.01 -0.44 6.91
CA THR A 294 16.10 0.57 7.46
C THR A 294 16.77 1.94 7.58
N ALA A 295 17.99 1.99 8.11
CA ALA A 295 18.76 3.23 8.24
C ALA A 295 19.04 3.89 6.88
N ARG A 296 19.24 3.08 5.83
CA ARG A 296 19.59 3.56 4.50
C ARG A 296 18.36 3.99 3.67
N TYR A 297 17.33 3.13 3.59
CA TYR A 297 16.20 3.31 2.68
C TYR A 297 14.87 3.47 3.39
N GLY A 298 14.80 3.22 4.71
CA GLY A 298 13.53 3.28 5.43
C GLY A 298 12.60 2.10 5.16
N LEU A 299 13.10 0.99 4.66
CA LEU A 299 12.38 -0.27 4.58
C LEU A 299 12.69 -1.10 5.84
N PRO A 300 11.75 -1.85 6.38
CA PRO A 300 10.36 -2.14 6.02
C PRO A 300 9.33 -1.31 6.80
N TYR A 301 8.06 -1.82 6.78
CA TYR A 301 7.08 -1.56 7.84
C TYR A 301 7.33 -2.50 9.00
N PHE A 302 7.22 -1.97 10.22
CA PHE A 302 7.23 -2.78 11.44
C PHE A 302 5.80 -2.88 11.98
N GLN A 303 5.23 -4.08 11.96
CA GLN A 303 3.93 -4.36 12.54
C GLN A 303 4.13 -4.78 14.00
N ASN A 304 3.52 -4.02 14.92
CA ASN A 304 3.74 -4.16 16.35
C ASN A 304 2.76 -5.15 16.98
N PHE A 305 3.28 -6.25 17.49
CA PHE A 305 2.55 -7.22 18.33
C PHE A 305 3.01 -7.21 19.78
N LEU A 306 4.02 -6.38 20.13
CA LEU A 306 4.51 -6.25 21.51
C LEU A 306 3.44 -5.56 22.37
N GLY A 307 3.06 -6.19 23.47
CA GLY A 307 2.02 -5.66 24.36
C GLY A 307 0.62 -5.58 23.71
N SER A 308 0.35 -6.35 22.67
CA SER A 308 -0.93 -6.48 21.97
C SER A 308 -1.62 -7.80 22.31
N ASP A 309 -2.95 -7.77 22.42
CA ASP A 309 -3.79 -8.99 22.55
C ASP A 309 -3.98 -9.70 21.20
N LEU A 310 -3.46 -9.14 20.12
CA LEU A 310 -3.49 -9.74 18.78
C LEU A 310 -2.20 -10.51 18.52
N ARG A 311 -2.34 -11.63 17.80
CA ARG A 311 -1.23 -12.45 17.32
C ARG A 311 -1.11 -12.32 15.81
N PRO A 312 0.05 -12.65 15.21
CA PRO A 312 0.19 -12.67 13.76
C PRO A 312 -0.88 -13.48 13.03
N GLY A 313 -1.33 -14.61 13.61
CA GLY A 313 -2.43 -15.43 13.08
C GLY A 313 -3.80 -14.76 13.09
N ASP A 314 -4.03 -13.78 13.98
CA ASP A 314 -5.31 -13.06 14.11
C ASP A 314 -5.42 -11.89 13.14
N VAL A 315 -4.34 -11.54 12.44
CA VAL A 315 -4.26 -10.33 11.60
C VAL A 315 -3.62 -10.69 10.27
N ARG A 316 -4.19 -10.18 9.20
CA ARG A 316 -3.50 -10.16 7.90
C ARG A 316 -3.17 -8.73 7.53
N SER A 317 -1.90 -8.52 7.25
CA SER A 317 -1.42 -7.24 6.79
C SER A 317 -1.66 -7.09 5.30
N MET A 318 -2.15 -5.92 4.91
CA MET A 318 -2.29 -5.55 3.50
C MET A 318 -1.49 -4.29 3.21
N CYS A 319 -1.19 -4.11 1.95
CA CYS A 319 -0.37 -3.06 1.40
C CYS A 319 -0.71 -1.63 1.85
N CYS A 320 -1.98 -1.35 2.10
CA CYS A 320 -2.44 -0.08 2.62
C CYS A 320 -2.37 -0.01 4.15
N ARG A 321 -1.62 -0.92 4.81
CA ARG A 321 -1.54 -1.06 6.27
C ARG A 321 -2.88 -1.43 6.88
N LEU A 322 -3.76 -1.98 6.07
CA LEU A 322 -5.05 -2.46 6.50
C LEU A 322 -4.80 -3.62 7.46
N ARG A 323 -5.06 -3.36 8.74
CA ARG A 323 -5.02 -4.36 9.80
C ARG A 323 -6.39 -5.00 9.86
N LEU A 324 -6.52 -6.17 9.30
CA LEU A 324 -7.77 -6.90 9.34
C LEU A 324 -7.78 -7.77 10.60
N ASP A 325 -8.55 -7.34 11.59
CA ASP A 325 -8.81 -8.16 12.79
C ASP A 325 -9.75 -9.29 12.42
N LEU A 326 -9.18 -10.48 12.32
CA LEU A 326 -9.90 -11.70 11.90
C LEU A 326 -10.75 -12.31 13.01
N ARG A 327 -10.64 -11.83 14.26
CA ARG A 327 -11.41 -12.39 15.40
C ARG A 327 -12.91 -12.31 15.16
N GLU A 328 -13.38 -11.28 14.47
CA GLU A 328 -14.80 -11.18 14.10
C GLU A 328 -15.18 -12.22 13.04
N LEU A 329 -14.32 -12.48 12.04
CA LEU A 329 -14.51 -13.56 11.07
C LEU A 329 -14.52 -14.94 11.74
N LEU A 330 -13.64 -15.17 12.69
CA LEU A 330 -13.56 -16.41 13.47
C LEU A 330 -14.83 -16.61 14.30
N ARG A 331 -15.36 -15.54 14.93
CA ARG A 331 -16.63 -15.60 15.68
C ARG A 331 -17.84 -15.96 14.80
N ARG A 332 -17.85 -15.51 13.56
CA ARG A 332 -18.91 -15.84 12.58
C ARG A 332 -18.79 -17.25 12.00
N GLY A 333 -17.82 -18.04 12.43
CA GLY A 333 -17.60 -19.41 11.96
C GLY A 333 -16.98 -19.53 10.57
N ASN A 334 -16.56 -18.41 9.97
CA ASN A 334 -15.93 -18.37 8.65
C ASN A 334 -14.42 -18.68 8.69
N GLY A 335 -13.87 -18.99 9.87
CA GLY A 335 -12.44 -19.24 10.07
C GLY A 335 -11.99 -20.69 9.85
N LEU A 336 -12.91 -21.62 9.48
CA LEU A 336 -12.51 -22.99 9.16
C LEU A 336 -11.88 -23.05 7.76
N PHE A 337 -10.69 -23.64 7.66
CA PHE A 337 -9.97 -23.93 6.41
C PHE A 337 -9.34 -22.74 5.65
N GLY A 338 -8.64 -21.83 6.32
CA GLY A 338 -7.80 -20.81 5.65
C GLY A 338 -8.57 -19.64 5.05
N SER A 339 -9.88 -19.49 5.31
CA SER A 339 -10.68 -18.35 4.84
C SER A 339 -10.26 -17.02 5.45
N ALA A 340 -9.58 -17.04 6.60
CA ALA A 340 -9.01 -15.85 7.23
C ALA A 340 -7.87 -15.22 6.43
N GLU A 341 -7.22 -15.96 5.55
CA GLU A 341 -6.16 -15.45 4.67
C GLU A 341 -6.70 -14.71 3.45
N GLN A 342 -7.95 -14.99 3.06
CA GLN A 342 -8.61 -14.45 1.86
C GLN A 342 -9.55 -13.30 2.26
N THR A 343 -8.98 -12.17 2.61
CA THR A 343 -9.72 -10.99 3.03
C THR A 343 -9.14 -9.74 2.39
N GLY A 344 -9.88 -8.65 2.41
CA GLY A 344 -9.47 -7.40 1.78
C GLY A 344 -10.47 -6.27 2.00
N SER A 345 -10.47 -5.32 1.10
CA SER A 345 -11.45 -4.23 1.08
C SER A 345 -12.17 -4.18 -0.26
N VAL A 346 -13.49 -4.13 -0.23
CA VAL A 346 -14.33 -3.94 -1.43
C VAL A 346 -14.13 -2.55 -2.00
N GLY A 347 -14.00 -1.55 -1.12
CA GLY A 347 -13.85 -0.16 -1.50
C GLY A 347 -13.55 0.71 -0.30
N VAL A 348 -13.05 1.91 -0.57
CA VAL A 348 -12.73 2.91 0.44
C VAL A 348 -13.50 4.20 0.14
N VAL A 349 -14.07 4.80 1.17
CA VAL A 349 -14.64 6.15 1.12
C VAL A 349 -14.01 7.00 2.21
N THR A 350 -13.40 8.11 1.83
CA THR A 350 -12.76 9.04 2.78
C THR A 350 -13.66 10.25 3.01
N ILE A 351 -13.92 10.59 4.28
CA ILE A 351 -14.72 11.74 4.70
C ILE A 351 -13.81 12.96 4.84
N ASN A 352 -14.29 14.11 4.33
CA ASN A 352 -13.64 15.41 4.49
C ASN A 352 -13.96 16.02 5.85
N CYS A 353 -13.20 15.67 6.87
CA CYS A 353 -13.43 16.16 8.22
C CYS A 353 -13.14 17.67 8.39
N ALA A 354 -12.16 18.19 7.64
CA ALA A 354 -11.79 19.61 7.71
C ALA A 354 -12.98 20.52 7.37
N ARG A 355 -13.75 20.16 6.33
CA ARG A 355 -14.99 20.86 5.93
C ARG A 355 -16.06 20.77 7.00
N LEU A 356 -16.22 19.60 7.63
CA LEU A 356 -17.18 19.44 8.72
C LEU A 356 -16.88 20.38 9.87
N GLY A 357 -15.60 20.52 10.28
CA GLY A 357 -15.19 21.47 11.29
C GLY A 357 -15.54 22.92 10.94
N TYR A 358 -15.34 23.31 9.67
CA TYR A 358 -15.65 24.66 9.19
C TYR A 358 -17.16 24.97 9.19
N LEU A 359 -17.96 24.04 8.65
CA LEU A 359 -19.41 24.24 8.51
C LEU A 359 -20.14 24.21 9.86
N HIS A 360 -19.55 23.60 10.89
CA HIS A 360 -20.13 23.45 12.22
C HIS A 360 -19.26 24.07 13.32
N ALA A 361 -18.60 25.20 13.00
CA ALA A 361 -17.73 25.91 13.92
C ALA A 361 -18.45 26.20 15.26
N GLY A 362 -17.83 25.78 16.38
CA GLY A 362 -18.37 25.94 17.73
C GLY A 362 -19.47 24.94 18.12
N ASP A 363 -19.91 24.03 17.25
CA ASP A 363 -20.99 23.08 17.54
C ASP A 363 -20.57 21.63 17.20
N GLU A 364 -19.98 20.95 18.18
CA GLU A 364 -19.56 19.55 18.06
C GLU A 364 -20.77 18.61 17.82
N GLY A 365 -21.94 18.90 18.42
CA GLY A 365 -23.14 18.09 18.25
C GLY A 365 -23.65 18.12 16.80
N ALA A 366 -23.69 19.30 16.18
CA ALA A 366 -24.07 19.45 14.78
C ALA A 366 -23.00 18.79 13.86
N LEU A 367 -21.71 18.86 14.19
CA LEU A 367 -20.65 18.19 13.48
C LEU A 367 -20.87 16.66 13.46
N LEU A 368 -21.11 16.04 14.63
CA LEU A 368 -21.35 14.60 14.74
C LEU A 368 -22.60 14.17 13.97
N ALA A 369 -23.68 14.95 14.03
CA ALA A 369 -24.88 14.67 13.25
C ALA A 369 -24.65 14.78 11.73
N ALA A 370 -23.79 15.70 11.28
CA ALA A 370 -23.39 15.81 9.88
C ALA A 370 -22.48 14.66 9.46
N LEU A 371 -21.57 14.24 10.36
CA LEU A 371 -20.69 13.08 10.15
C LEU A 371 -21.52 11.81 9.97
N ASP A 372 -22.57 11.58 10.79
CA ASP A 372 -23.47 10.43 10.64
C ASP A 372 -24.08 10.36 9.24
N ARG A 373 -24.55 11.49 8.70
CA ARG A 373 -25.10 11.54 7.33
C ARG A 373 -24.07 11.17 6.28
N LEU A 374 -22.82 11.60 6.43
CA LEU A 374 -21.75 11.23 5.48
C LEU A 374 -21.36 9.76 5.61
N VAL A 375 -21.38 9.20 6.82
CA VAL A 375 -21.17 7.76 7.07
C VAL A 375 -22.28 6.94 6.39
N ASP A 376 -23.54 7.37 6.45
CA ASP A 376 -24.65 6.68 5.80
C ASP A 376 -24.50 6.71 4.26
N LEU A 377 -24.08 7.84 3.69
CA LEU A 377 -23.79 7.93 2.24
C LEU A 377 -22.58 7.05 1.85
N ALA A 378 -21.54 7.05 2.65
CA ALA A 378 -20.39 6.19 2.43
C ALA A 378 -20.77 4.70 2.48
N ALA A 379 -21.55 4.29 3.49
CA ALA A 379 -22.07 2.92 3.60
C ALA A 379 -22.92 2.54 2.41
N THR A 380 -23.85 3.40 1.99
CA THR A 380 -24.69 3.18 0.80
C THR A 380 -23.83 2.94 -0.45
N SER A 381 -22.82 3.76 -0.67
CA SER A 381 -21.94 3.59 -1.84
C SER A 381 -21.14 2.27 -1.78
N LEU A 382 -20.67 1.86 -0.60
CA LEU A 382 -19.90 0.64 -0.42
C LEU A 382 -20.75 -0.62 -0.58
N GLU A 383 -22.01 -0.61 -0.09
CA GLU A 383 -22.93 -1.72 -0.27
C GLU A 383 -23.33 -1.89 -1.75
N LEU A 384 -23.58 -0.79 -2.47
CA LEU A 384 -23.82 -0.84 -3.91
C LEU A 384 -22.59 -1.34 -4.67
N LYS A 385 -21.40 -0.86 -4.32
CA LYS A 385 -20.15 -1.37 -4.92
C LYS A 385 -19.98 -2.87 -4.67
N ARG A 386 -20.23 -3.33 -3.44
CA ARG A 386 -20.19 -4.76 -3.09
C ARG A 386 -21.13 -5.57 -3.97
N SER A 387 -22.37 -5.14 -4.08
CA SER A 387 -23.40 -5.83 -4.89
C SER A 387 -23.00 -5.92 -6.37
N VAL A 388 -22.56 -4.82 -6.97
CA VAL A 388 -22.15 -4.78 -8.38
C VAL A 388 -20.93 -5.66 -8.63
N VAL A 389 -19.89 -5.53 -7.79
CA VAL A 389 -18.65 -6.31 -7.99
C VAL A 389 -18.90 -7.80 -7.74
N GLN A 390 -19.70 -8.18 -6.72
CA GLN A 390 -20.06 -9.58 -6.49
C GLN A 390 -20.85 -10.15 -7.68
N GLY A 391 -21.83 -9.42 -8.21
CA GLY A 391 -22.58 -9.85 -9.39
C GLY A 391 -21.65 -10.13 -10.59
N LEU A 392 -20.67 -9.27 -10.82
CA LEU A 392 -19.67 -9.47 -11.89
C LEU A 392 -18.74 -10.66 -11.63
N VAL A 393 -18.39 -10.94 -10.34
CA VAL A 393 -17.67 -12.16 -9.97
C VAL A 393 -18.48 -13.39 -10.30
N ASP A 394 -19.78 -13.40 -9.96
CA ASP A 394 -20.69 -14.53 -10.19
C ASP A 394 -20.92 -14.77 -11.69
N GLU A 395 -20.99 -13.73 -12.49
CA GLU A 395 -21.07 -13.81 -13.94
C GLU A 395 -19.75 -14.24 -14.61
N GLY A 396 -18.63 -14.22 -13.87
CA GLY A 396 -17.31 -14.63 -14.36
C GLY A 396 -16.53 -13.53 -15.09
N PHE A 397 -16.90 -12.27 -14.90
CA PHE A 397 -16.17 -11.12 -15.43
C PHE A 397 -14.76 -11.02 -14.83
N TYR A 398 -14.60 -11.48 -13.56
CA TYR A 398 -13.31 -11.63 -12.86
C TYR A 398 -12.99 -13.11 -12.65
N PRO A 399 -12.47 -13.83 -13.67
CA PRO A 399 -12.35 -15.28 -13.63
C PRO A 399 -11.34 -15.78 -12.57
N TYR A 400 -10.28 -15.04 -12.29
CA TYR A 400 -9.29 -15.40 -11.27
C TYR A 400 -9.79 -15.08 -9.87
N THR A 401 -10.41 -13.92 -9.64
CA THR A 401 -11.08 -13.59 -8.38
C THR A 401 -12.15 -14.62 -8.05
N ARG A 402 -12.98 -15.00 -9.02
CA ARG A 402 -13.99 -16.06 -8.87
C ARG A 402 -13.36 -17.38 -8.46
N ARG A 403 -12.24 -17.77 -9.06
CA ARG A 403 -11.54 -19.04 -8.75
C ARG A 403 -10.90 -19.01 -7.37
N TRP A 404 -10.24 -17.93 -7.00
CA TRP A 404 -9.39 -17.87 -5.81
C TRP A 404 -10.10 -17.33 -4.58
N LEU A 405 -11.14 -16.53 -4.76
CA LEU A 405 -11.89 -15.90 -3.68
C LEU A 405 -13.35 -16.40 -3.63
N GLY A 406 -14.03 -16.44 -4.76
CA GLY A 406 -15.41 -16.84 -4.91
C GLY A 406 -16.43 -15.82 -4.40
N SER A 407 -16.25 -15.30 -3.19
CA SER A 407 -17.18 -14.37 -2.53
C SER A 407 -16.44 -13.22 -1.86
N LEU A 408 -17.09 -12.04 -1.82
CA LEU A 408 -16.62 -10.84 -1.10
C LEU A 408 -17.13 -10.77 0.35
N GLU A 409 -17.75 -11.82 0.88
CA GLU A 409 -18.32 -11.82 2.24
C GLU A 409 -17.28 -11.48 3.33
N ASN A 410 -16.04 -11.94 3.14
CA ASN A 410 -14.93 -11.70 4.06
C ASN A 410 -14.19 -10.38 3.79
N HIS A 411 -14.68 -9.54 2.86
CA HIS A 411 -14.06 -8.28 2.54
C HIS A 411 -14.73 -7.13 3.30
N PHE A 412 -13.92 -6.19 3.74
CA PHE A 412 -14.39 -5.02 4.49
C PHE A 412 -14.91 -3.93 3.56
N SER A 413 -15.96 -3.25 3.99
CA SER A 413 -16.35 -1.93 3.54
C SER A 413 -15.59 -0.91 4.36
N THR A 414 -14.66 -0.16 3.74
CA THR A 414 -13.72 0.71 4.46
C THR A 414 -14.17 2.16 4.44
N ILE A 415 -14.31 2.76 5.62
CA ILE A 415 -14.57 4.20 5.78
C ILE A 415 -13.32 4.83 6.39
N GLY A 416 -12.82 5.88 5.74
CA GLY A 416 -11.65 6.60 6.16
C GLY A 416 -11.94 8.06 6.47
N VAL A 417 -10.99 8.71 7.13
CA VAL A 417 -11.05 10.13 7.49
C VAL A 417 -9.81 10.87 7.03
N ASN A 418 -9.99 12.17 6.73
CA ASN A 418 -8.90 13.06 6.35
C ASN A 418 -9.09 14.44 6.95
N GLY A 419 -7.99 15.08 7.37
CA GLY A 419 -8.02 16.45 7.86
C GLY A 419 -8.59 16.63 9.26
N LEU A 420 -8.34 15.68 10.21
CA LEU A 420 -8.80 15.83 11.60
C LEU A 420 -8.10 17.00 12.30
N HIS A 421 -6.84 17.29 11.96
CA HIS A 421 -6.16 18.47 12.49
C HIS A 421 -6.88 19.76 12.10
N GLU A 422 -7.16 19.91 10.83
CA GLU A 422 -7.88 21.08 10.31
C GLU A 422 -9.35 21.09 10.74
N MET A 423 -9.96 19.92 10.95
CA MET A 423 -11.32 19.84 11.53
C MET A 423 -11.35 20.50 12.90
N VAL A 424 -10.43 20.15 13.79
CA VAL A 424 -10.36 20.74 15.13
C VAL A 424 -10.08 22.23 15.06
N ARG A 425 -9.12 22.67 14.23
CA ARG A 425 -8.80 24.10 14.02
C ARG A 425 -10.01 24.91 13.56
N ASN A 426 -10.79 24.37 12.63
CA ASN A 426 -11.98 25.03 12.09
C ASN A 426 -13.14 24.99 13.09
N LEU A 427 -13.31 23.90 13.85
CA LEU A 427 -14.37 23.74 14.84
C LEU A 427 -14.18 24.67 16.04
N SER A 428 -12.96 24.69 16.61
CA SER A 428 -12.65 25.45 17.83
C SER A 428 -12.27 26.91 17.57
N GLY A 429 -11.82 27.23 16.37
CA GLY A 429 -11.20 28.51 16.06
C GLY A 429 -9.74 28.63 16.54
N ASP A 430 -9.17 27.57 17.13
CA ASP A 430 -7.78 27.47 17.57
C ASP A 430 -6.87 27.01 16.43
N ASP A 431 -5.72 27.67 16.28
CA ASP A 431 -4.77 27.32 15.22
C ASP A 431 -3.90 26.10 15.54
N GLU A 432 -3.83 25.68 16.79
CA GLU A 432 -3.02 24.55 17.22
C GLU A 432 -3.68 23.17 16.97
N GLY A 433 -5.02 23.13 16.93
CA GLY A 433 -5.79 21.92 16.55
C GLY A 433 -5.46 20.69 17.37
N LEU A 434 -5.05 19.58 16.73
CA LEU A 434 -4.72 18.30 17.40
C LEU A 434 -3.53 18.36 18.36
N THR A 435 -2.74 19.43 18.33
CA THR A 435 -1.55 19.53 19.18
C THR A 435 -1.87 19.99 20.59
N THR A 436 -3.10 20.48 20.84
CA THR A 436 -3.60 20.78 22.19
C THR A 436 -4.26 19.55 22.84
N PRO A 437 -4.28 19.45 24.19
CA PRO A 437 -5.02 18.40 24.89
C PRO A 437 -6.52 18.39 24.55
N GLU A 438 -7.12 19.58 24.45
CA GLU A 438 -8.53 19.77 24.14
C GLU A 438 -8.84 19.31 22.70
N GLY A 439 -8.01 19.70 21.74
CA GLY A 439 -8.13 19.30 20.34
C GLY A 439 -7.92 17.80 20.14
N HIS A 440 -6.96 17.22 20.87
CA HIS A 440 -6.75 15.77 20.90
C HIS A 440 -7.98 15.03 21.43
N ALA A 441 -8.59 15.52 22.53
CA ALA A 441 -9.80 14.95 23.09
C ALA A 441 -11.01 15.01 22.13
N VAL A 442 -11.16 16.11 21.36
CA VAL A 442 -12.20 16.22 20.32
C VAL A 442 -11.98 15.14 19.25
N ALA A 443 -10.76 14.98 18.76
CA ALA A 443 -10.45 13.98 17.74
C ALA A 443 -10.72 12.54 18.22
N LEU A 444 -10.38 12.23 19.48
CA LEU A 444 -10.70 10.93 20.08
C LEU A 444 -12.22 10.69 20.11
N ARG A 445 -13.02 11.67 20.53
CA ARG A 445 -14.49 11.53 20.54
C ARG A 445 -15.06 11.30 19.15
N VAL A 446 -14.55 12.00 18.13
CA VAL A 446 -14.96 11.79 16.73
C VAL A 446 -14.60 10.38 16.24
N LEU A 447 -13.39 9.89 16.53
CA LEU A 447 -12.99 8.54 16.15
C LEU A 447 -13.78 7.46 16.91
N ASP A 448 -14.05 7.64 18.20
CA ASP A 448 -14.88 6.72 18.99
C ASP A 448 -16.33 6.71 18.50
N HIS A 449 -16.89 7.88 18.12
CA HIS A 449 -18.21 7.98 17.51
C HIS A 449 -18.28 7.21 16.18
N LEU A 450 -17.29 7.39 15.29
CA LEU A 450 -17.19 6.65 14.03
C LEU A 450 -17.14 5.14 14.27
N ARG A 451 -16.33 4.67 15.22
CA ARG A 451 -16.26 3.24 15.56
C ARG A 451 -17.61 2.69 15.99
N ALA A 452 -18.34 3.41 16.84
CA ALA A 452 -19.67 2.99 17.28
C ALA A 452 -20.66 2.92 16.12
N ARG A 453 -20.61 3.88 15.18
CA ARG A 453 -21.42 3.87 13.95
C ARG A 453 -21.11 2.66 13.08
N LEU A 454 -19.82 2.33 12.89
CA LEU A 454 -19.40 1.18 12.08
C LEU A 454 -19.87 -0.16 12.66
N VAL A 455 -19.85 -0.29 13.99
CA VAL A 455 -20.42 -1.48 14.66
C VAL A 455 -21.92 -1.59 14.36
N GLY A 456 -22.67 -0.49 14.46
CA GLY A 456 -24.11 -0.49 14.10
C GLY A 456 -24.35 -0.84 12.63
N LEU A 457 -23.49 -0.38 11.71
CA LEU A 457 -23.57 -0.76 10.30
C LEU A 457 -23.30 -2.26 10.08
N GLN A 458 -22.33 -2.84 10.76
CA GLN A 458 -22.06 -4.28 10.71
C GLN A 458 -23.26 -5.10 11.19
N GLU A 459 -23.90 -4.66 12.28
CA GLU A 459 -25.10 -5.32 12.82
C GLU A 459 -26.29 -5.22 11.86
N ALA A 460 -26.46 -4.06 11.24
CA ALA A 460 -27.60 -3.79 10.33
C ALA A 460 -27.46 -4.51 8.98
N THR A 461 -26.24 -4.56 8.41
CA THR A 461 -26.02 -5.09 7.06
C THR A 461 -25.55 -6.55 7.06
N GLY A 462 -24.98 -7.02 8.14
CA GLY A 462 -24.29 -8.31 8.20
C GLY A 462 -22.91 -8.32 7.53
N HIS A 463 -22.47 -7.22 6.91
CA HIS A 463 -21.16 -7.10 6.27
C HIS A 463 -20.11 -6.52 7.23
N LEU A 464 -18.85 -6.67 6.87
CA LEU A 464 -17.72 -6.18 7.66
C LEU A 464 -17.43 -4.72 7.31
N TYR A 465 -17.24 -3.90 8.33
CA TYR A 465 -16.82 -2.50 8.21
C TYR A 465 -15.58 -2.24 9.05
N ASN A 466 -14.72 -1.35 8.58
CA ASN A 466 -13.59 -0.88 9.35
C ASN A 466 -13.32 0.62 9.16
N LEU A 467 -12.64 1.21 10.14
CA LEU A 467 -12.20 2.61 10.14
C LEU A 467 -10.73 2.65 9.75
N GLU A 468 -10.38 3.40 8.72
CA GLU A 468 -9.02 3.51 8.21
C GLU A 468 -8.47 4.94 8.34
N ALA A 469 -7.21 5.05 8.74
CA ALA A 469 -6.41 6.25 8.52
C ALA A 469 -6.00 6.31 7.05
N THR A 470 -6.94 6.68 6.19
CA THR A 470 -6.76 6.60 4.74
C THR A 470 -5.50 7.34 4.28
N PRO A 471 -4.62 6.72 3.47
CA PRO A 471 -3.46 7.40 2.90
C PRO A 471 -3.81 8.64 2.09
N ALA A 472 -4.94 8.60 1.40
CA ALA A 472 -5.61 9.72 0.73
C ALA A 472 -4.69 10.65 -0.10
N GLU A 473 -3.69 10.08 -0.81
CA GLU A 473 -2.64 10.83 -1.50
C GLU A 473 -3.20 11.94 -2.42
N GLY A 474 -4.08 11.57 -3.35
CA GLY A 474 -4.73 12.56 -4.23
C GLY A 474 -5.93 13.26 -3.59
N ALA A 475 -6.63 12.59 -2.65
CA ALA A 475 -7.84 13.13 -2.04
C ALA A 475 -7.57 14.31 -1.10
N THR A 476 -6.43 14.33 -0.37
CA THR A 476 -6.06 15.46 0.49
C THR A 476 -5.93 16.76 -0.29
N TYR A 477 -5.24 16.70 -1.44
CA TYR A 477 -5.12 17.84 -2.36
C TYR A 477 -6.47 18.25 -2.95
N ARG A 478 -7.24 17.25 -3.41
CA ARG A 478 -8.56 17.49 -3.99
C ARG A 478 -9.50 18.23 -3.02
N PHE A 479 -9.57 17.75 -1.78
CA PHE A 479 -10.40 18.38 -0.74
C PHE A 479 -9.94 19.81 -0.45
N ALA A 480 -8.67 20.01 -0.18
CA ALA A 480 -8.12 21.31 0.14
C ALA A 480 -8.32 22.32 -1.00
N LYS A 481 -8.09 21.91 -2.26
CA LYS A 481 -8.31 22.73 -3.45
C LYS A 481 -9.77 23.15 -3.61
N GLU A 482 -10.72 22.20 -3.47
CA GLU A 482 -12.14 22.51 -3.61
C GLU A 482 -12.65 23.37 -2.47
N ASP A 483 -12.24 23.09 -1.24
CA ASP A 483 -12.65 23.84 -0.07
C ASP A 483 -12.14 25.28 -0.11
N ARG A 484 -10.91 25.48 -0.52
CA ARG A 484 -10.37 26.84 -0.70
C ARG A 484 -11.16 27.66 -1.68
N ARG A 485 -11.60 27.06 -2.78
CA ARG A 485 -12.41 27.73 -3.79
C ARG A 485 -13.80 28.09 -3.25
N ARG A 486 -14.41 27.22 -2.43
CA ARG A 486 -15.77 27.37 -1.91
C ARG A 486 -15.86 28.18 -0.62
N PHE A 487 -14.85 28.05 0.22
CA PHE A 487 -14.79 28.57 1.59
C PHE A 487 -13.49 29.34 1.84
N PRO A 488 -13.40 30.61 1.41
CA PRO A 488 -12.14 31.37 1.51
C PRO A 488 -11.55 31.51 2.92
N GLY A 489 -12.39 31.31 3.95
CA GLY A 489 -11.98 31.38 5.36
C GLY A 489 -11.60 30.04 5.99
N ILE A 490 -11.65 28.93 5.25
CA ILE A 490 -11.33 27.60 5.81
C ILE A 490 -9.83 27.49 6.11
N ARG A 491 -9.51 27.00 7.31
CA ARG A 491 -8.12 26.73 7.71
C ARG A 491 -7.61 25.47 7.05
N GLN A 492 -6.44 25.57 6.43
CA GLN A 492 -5.77 24.51 5.68
C GLN A 492 -4.28 24.51 6.01
N ALA A 493 -3.56 23.48 5.55
CA ALA A 493 -2.11 23.44 5.46
C ALA A 493 -1.63 23.77 4.03
N GLY A 494 -0.35 24.04 3.89
CA GLY A 494 0.26 24.41 2.62
C GLY A 494 0.06 25.86 2.22
N THR A 495 0.37 26.15 0.97
CA THR A 495 0.25 27.48 0.37
C THR A 495 -0.94 27.54 -0.59
N ASP A 496 -1.24 28.74 -1.09
CA ASP A 496 -2.27 28.97 -2.12
C ASP A 496 -2.06 28.11 -3.37
N ALA A 497 -0.81 27.93 -3.76
CA ALA A 497 -0.45 27.14 -4.93
C ALA A 497 -0.39 25.63 -4.65
N ARG A 498 -0.16 25.23 -3.39
CA ARG A 498 0.04 23.85 -2.96
C ARG A 498 -0.74 23.53 -1.67
N PRO A 499 -2.08 23.67 -1.69
CA PRO A 499 -2.90 23.41 -0.53
C PRO A 499 -3.00 21.89 -0.28
N TYR A 500 -3.09 21.51 0.99
CA TYR A 500 -3.38 20.12 1.39
C TYR A 500 -4.07 20.09 2.75
N TYR A 501 -4.66 18.95 3.11
CA TYR A 501 -5.07 18.65 4.46
C TYR A 501 -4.12 17.63 5.07
N THR A 502 -3.87 17.77 6.37
CA THR A 502 -3.11 16.79 7.14
C THR A 502 -3.76 15.43 7.04
N ASN A 503 -2.95 14.41 6.85
CA ASN A 503 -3.44 13.07 6.57
C ASN A 503 -4.14 12.46 7.78
N SER A 504 -5.36 11.96 7.62
CA SER A 504 -6.14 11.29 8.65
C SER A 504 -6.13 12.05 9.99
N SER A 505 -5.61 11.43 11.06
CA SER A 505 -5.37 12.00 12.38
C SER A 505 -3.89 12.23 12.68
N GLN A 506 -3.04 12.33 11.66
CA GLN A 506 -1.62 12.61 11.86
C GLN A 506 -1.43 14.02 12.44
N LEU A 507 -0.31 14.21 13.14
CA LEU A 507 0.13 15.55 13.51
C LEU A 507 0.55 16.35 12.27
N PRO A 508 0.46 17.70 12.31
CA PRO A 508 1.08 18.52 11.28
C PRO A 508 2.55 18.15 11.10
N VAL A 509 3.01 18.08 9.87
CA VAL A 509 4.37 17.60 9.52
C VAL A 509 5.50 18.51 10.02
N GLY A 510 5.16 19.71 10.49
CA GLY A 510 6.09 20.68 11.11
C GLY A 510 5.95 20.82 12.63
N PHE A 511 5.20 19.93 13.30
CA PHE A 511 4.85 20.10 14.72
C PHE A 511 6.04 19.91 15.66
N THR A 512 6.80 18.84 15.51
CA THR A 512 7.93 18.51 16.40
C THR A 512 9.03 17.78 15.63
N ASP A 513 10.26 17.92 16.10
CA ASP A 513 11.42 17.17 15.64
C ASP A 513 11.78 15.99 16.58
N ASP A 514 11.03 15.82 17.70
CA ASP A 514 11.18 14.69 18.61
C ASP A 514 10.25 13.52 18.24
N PRO A 515 10.80 12.36 17.80
CA PRO A 515 9.99 11.20 17.42
C PRO A 515 9.21 10.59 18.59
N PHE A 516 9.71 10.70 19.82
CA PHE A 516 9.01 10.13 20.99
C PHE A 516 7.85 11.02 21.46
N GLU A 517 7.94 12.33 21.33
CA GLU A 517 6.81 13.24 21.51
C GLU A 517 5.71 12.91 20.48
N ALA A 518 6.07 12.78 19.20
CA ALA A 518 5.12 12.43 18.15
C ALA A 518 4.44 11.07 18.42
N LEU A 519 5.21 10.06 18.84
CA LEU A 519 4.68 8.73 19.21
C LEU A 519 3.68 8.83 20.37
N GLY A 520 4.02 9.54 21.44
CA GLY A 520 3.14 9.71 22.61
C GLY A 520 1.84 10.42 22.27
N ARG A 521 1.87 11.42 21.35
CA ARG A 521 0.67 12.13 20.89
C ARG A 521 -0.20 11.29 19.96
N GLN A 522 0.39 10.32 19.25
CA GLN A 522 -0.29 9.56 18.22
C GLN A 522 -0.84 8.21 18.69
N GLU A 523 -0.28 7.58 19.74
CA GLU A 523 -0.62 6.20 20.10
C GLU A 523 -2.12 5.98 20.37
N GLU A 524 -2.78 6.91 21.06
CA GLU A 524 -4.21 6.79 21.35
C GLU A 524 -5.07 6.95 20.09
N LEU A 525 -4.73 7.92 19.21
CA LEU A 525 -5.42 8.15 17.94
C LEU A 525 -5.24 6.97 17.00
N GLN A 526 -4.00 6.47 16.87
CA GLN A 526 -3.67 5.31 16.03
C GLN A 526 -4.37 4.03 16.51
N GLY A 527 -4.55 3.88 17.82
CA GLY A 527 -5.26 2.76 18.44
C GLY A 527 -6.77 2.73 18.17
N ARG A 528 -7.37 3.82 17.70
CA ARG A 528 -8.81 3.88 17.35
C ARG A 528 -9.14 3.29 15.99
N TYR A 529 -8.17 3.17 15.09
CA TYR A 529 -8.41 2.61 13.77
C TYR A 529 -8.52 1.08 13.84
N THR A 530 -9.59 0.55 13.25
CA THR A 530 -9.83 -0.89 13.12
C THR A 530 -9.40 -1.43 11.76
N GLY A 531 -9.09 -0.53 10.83
CA GLY A 531 -8.49 -0.78 9.53
C GLY A 531 -7.01 -0.38 9.50
N GLY A 532 -6.57 0.27 8.43
CA GLY A 532 -5.17 0.66 8.25
C GLY A 532 -4.79 1.93 9.01
N THR A 533 -3.60 1.91 9.60
CA THR A 533 -2.92 3.10 10.11
C THR A 533 -1.41 2.87 10.16
N VAL A 534 -0.61 3.93 10.12
CA VAL A 534 0.85 3.87 10.32
C VAL A 534 1.38 5.22 10.78
N LEU A 535 2.40 5.19 11.60
CA LEU A 535 3.20 6.36 11.91
C LEU A 535 4.51 6.33 11.12
N HIS A 536 4.72 7.35 10.31
CA HIS A 536 5.96 7.55 9.57
C HIS A 536 6.89 8.50 10.34
N LEU A 537 8.05 8.02 10.75
CA LEU A 537 9.11 8.86 11.29
C LEU A 537 9.96 9.38 10.13
N TYR A 538 9.66 10.57 9.64
CA TYR A 538 10.41 11.22 8.56
C TYR A 538 11.72 11.80 9.08
N LEU A 539 12.85 11.29 8.59
CA LEU A 539 14.19 11.76 8.93
C LEU A 539 14.77 12.55 7.75
N GLY A 540 15.51 13.62 8.04
CA GLY A 540 16.13 14.46 7.01
C GLY A 540 17.27 13.76 6.27
N GLU A 541 17.90 12.78 6.90
CA GLU A 541 19.02 12.00 6.38
C GLU A 541 18.95 10.54 6.87
N ALA A 542 19.91 9.73 6.47
CA ALA A 542 20.04 8.37 7.01
C ALA A 542 20.30 8.41 8.53
N VAL A 543 19.79 7.43 9.26
CA VAL A 543 20.12 7.24 10.67
C VAL A 543 21.63 7.00 10.81
N SER A 544 22.24 7.52 11.88
CA SER A 544 23.70 7.53 12.08
C SER A 544 24.35 6.15 12.02
N SER A 545 23.63 5.12 12.49
CA SER A 545 24.07 3.73 12.42
C SER A 545 22.92 2.74 12.43
N PRO A 546 23.13 1.49 12.00
CA PRO A 546 22.15 0.41 12.13
C PRO A 546 21.73 0.17 13.59
N GLU A 547 22.66 0.29 14.54
CA GLU A 547 22.43 0.11 15.97
C GLU A 547 21.50 1.21 16.52
N ALA A 548 21.75 2.46 16.16
CA ALA A 548 20.88 3.59 16.53
C ALA A 548 19.47 3.41 15.95
N CYS A 549 19.38 2.97 14.70
CA CYS A 549 18.10 2.65 14.06
C CYS A 549 17.34 1.53 14.79
N ARG A 550 18.04 0.44 15.13
CA ARG A 550 17.50 -0.68 15.91
C ARG A 550 16.97 -0.22 17.25
N GLU A 551 17.73 0.58 17.99
CA GLU A 551 17.34 1.07 19.30
C GLU A 551 16.15 2.04 19.21
N LEU A 552 16.09 2.92 18.19
CA LEU A 552 14.97 3.79 17.92
C LEU A 552 13.67 2.97 17.72
N VAL A 553 13.72 1.98 16.81
CA VAL A 553 12.57 1.11 16.52
C VAL A 553 12.17 0.29 17.74
N ARG A 554 13.15 -0.31 18.43
CA ARG A 554 12.89 -1.10 19.64
C ARG A 554 12.22 -0.27 20.72
N ARG A 555 12.73 0.93 21.04
CA ARG A 555 12.12 1.84 22.03
C ARG A 555 10.73 2.28 21.60
N ALA A 556 10.54 2.61 20.33
CA ALA A 556 9.24 3.01 19.80
C ALA A 556 8.19 1.90 19.98
N LEU A 557 8.50 0.66 19.59
CA LEU A 557 7.54 -0.44 19.63
C LEU A 557 7.30 -1.02 21.03
N THR A 558 8.28 -0.91 21.95
CA THR A 558 8.14 -1.40 23.32
C THR A 558 7.47 -0.41 24.27
N ARG A 559 7.61 0.91 24.02
CA ARG A 559 7.07 1.96 24.90
C ARG A 559 5.71 2.47 24.46
N PHE A 560 5.39 2.40 23.16
CA PHE A 560 4.17 2.96 22.60
C PHE A 560 3.34 1.90 21.89
N ARG A 561 2.02 2.02 21.98
CA ARG A 561 1.07 1.07 21.37
C ARG A 561 0.69 1.44 19.94
N VAL A 562 1.64 1.92 19.15
CA VAL A 562 1.40 2.20 17.73
C VAL A 562 1.34 0.89 16.95
N PRO A 563 0.28 0.65 16.14
CA PRO A 563 0.12 -0.62 15.42
C PRO A 563 1.17 -0.85 14.34
N TYR A 564 1.55 0.21 13.62
CA TYR A 564 2.54 0.18 12.55
C TYR A 564 3.47 1.38 12.64
N LEU A 565 4.75 1.12 12.42
CA LEU A 565 5.80 2.12 12.42
C LEU A 565 6.66 1.99 11.17
N THR A 566 7.13 3.12 10.63
CA THR A 566 8.25 3.16 9.69
C THR A 566 9.24 4.24 10.09
N VAL A 567 10.52 3.96 9.86
CA VAL A 567 11.57 4.96 9.83
C VAL A 567 11.76 5.37 8.36
N THR A 568 11.73 6.64 8.05
CA THR A 568 11.69 7.13 6.67
C THR A 568 12.77 8.20 6.44
N PRO A 569 14.01 7.79 6.12
CA PRO A 569 15.06 8.72 5.73
C PRO A 569 14.75 9.35 4.37
N THR A 570 15.30 10.54 4.13
CA THR A 570 15.40 11.12 2.81
C THR A 570 16.75 10.77 2.23
N PHE A 571 16.79 10.40 0.94
CA PHE A 571 18.03 10.12 0.21
C PHE A 571 17.93 10.61 -1.23
N SER A 572 19.06 10.70 -1.90
CA SER A 572 19.13 11.15 -3.28
C SER A 572 19.87 10.17 -4.16
N ILE A 573 19.49 10.09 -5.44
CA ILE A 573 20.14 9.24 -6.44
C ILE A 573 20.77 10.12 -7.51
N CYS A 574 22.09 10.11 -7.58
CA CYS A 574 22.84 10.73 -8.65
C CYS A 574 22.97 9.77 -9.84
N PRO A 575 22.74 10.18 -11.09
CA PRO A 575 22.88 9.30 -12.25
C PRO A 575 24.31 8.78 -12.46
N THR A 576 25.32 9.44 -11.86
CA THR A 576 26.74 9.02 -11.98
C THR A 576 27.24 8.28 -10.74
N HIS A 577 26.83 8.72 -9.52
CA HIS A 577 27.37 8.23 -8.25
C HIS A 577 26.40 7.36 -7.44
N GLY A 578 25.17 7.14 -7.94
CA GLY A 578 24.16 6.37 -7.26
C GLY A 578 23.67 7.05 -5.97
N TYR A 579 23.55 6.28 -4.90
CA TYR A 579 23.00 6.71 -3.61
C TYR A 579 23.82 7.79 -2.91
N LEU A 580 23.12 8.82 -2.42
CA LEU A 580 23.61 9.90 -1.57
C LEU A 580 22.65 10.04 -0.36
N ALA A 581 23.18 10.18 0.85
CA ALA A 581 22.38 10.41 2.04
C ALA A 581 21.79 11.83 2.03
N GLY A 582 20.58 11.97 2.56
CA GLY A 582 19.90 13.26 2.68
C GLY A 582 19.34 13.82 1.38
N GLU A 583 18.76 15.00 1.48
CA GLU A 583 18.19 15.75 0.37
C GLU A 583 19.30 16.52 -0.38
N GLN A 584 19.74 15.95 -1.50
CA GLN A 584 20.79 16.50 -2.37
C GLN A 584 20.19 16.77 -3.76
N PRO A 585 19.63 17.94 -4.04
CA PRO A 585 19.07 18.27 -5.36
C PRO A 585 20.11 18.23 -6.47
N THR A 586 21.37 18.46 -6.13
CA THR A 586 22.53 18.36 -7.03
C THR A 586 23.64 17.56 -6.38
N CYS A 587 24.36 16.80 -7.19
CA CYS A 587 25.40 15.91 -6.71
C CYS A 587 26.67 16.68 -6.28
N PRO A 588 27.07 16.68 -4.99
CA PRO A 588 28.29 17.35 -4.55
C PRO A 588 29.54 16.69 -5.14
N ARG A 589 29.58 15.36 -5.25
CA ARG A 589 30.71 14.62 -5.83
C ARG A 589 30.93 14.96 -7.30
N CYS A 590 29.85 15.09 -8.10
CA CYS A 590 29.98 15.55 -9.49
C CYS A 590 30.48 17.00 -9.57
N ALA A 591 30.10 17.87 -8.62
CA ALA A 591 30.59 19.22 -8.58
C ALA A 591 32.11 19.28 -8.33
N ASP A 592 32.58 18.48 -7.37
CA ASP A 592 34.02 18.38 -7.05
C ASP A 592 34.84 17.83 -8.22
N GLU A 593 34.35 16.75 -8.87
CA GLU A 593 35.06 16.10 -9.98
C GLU A 593 35.12 16.93 -11.28
N ARG A 594 34.03 17.67 -11.56
CA ARG A 594 33.93 18.45 -12.81
C ARG A 594 34.60 19.82 -12.71
N GLY A 595 34.85 20.31 -11.48
CA GLY A 595 35.48 21.58 -11.20
C GLY A 595 34.60 22.79 -11.42
N PRO A 596 35.12 23.99 -11.08
CA PRO A 596 34.39 25.27 -11.18
C PRO A 596 33.97 25.57 -12.61
N GLY A 597 32.68 25.87 -12.82
CA GLY A 597 32.10 26.23 -14.13
C GLY A 597 31.38 25.12 -14.86
N ALA A 598 31.46 23.88 -14.40
CA ALA A 598 30.59 22.80 -14.90
C ALA A 598 29.17 22.95 -14.35
N GLY A 599 28.17 22.72 -15.20
CA GLY A 599 26.77 22.74 -14.77
C GLY A 599 26.48 21.67 -13.71
N PRO A 600 25.53 21.92 -12.80
CA PRO A 600 25.17 20.95 -11.74
C PRO A 600 24.57 19.67 -12.32
N VAL A 601 24.90 18.52 -11.73
CA VAL A 601 24.23 17.24 -12.02
C VAL A 601 23.06 17.10 -11.07
N VAL A 602 21.84 17.11 -11.62
CA VAL A 602 20.61 16.99 -10.85
C VAL A 602 20.43 15.56 -10.34
N CYS A 603 20.10 15.42 -9.07
CA CYS A 603 19.77 14.14 -8.44
C CYS A 603 18.25 13.97 -8.30
N GLU A 604 17.80 12.72 -8.28
CA GLU A 604 16.45 12.39 -7.84
C GLU A 604 16.42 12.35 -6.30
N VAL A 605 15.61 13.20 -5.68
CA VAL A 605 15.39 13.17 -4.22
C VAL A 605 14.26 12.19 -3.93
N TRP A 606 14.53 11.20 -3.08
CA TRP A 606 13.62 10.10 -2.75
C TRP A 606 13.22 10.12 -1.28
N THR A 607 11.92 9.95 -1.03
CA THR A 607 11.36 9.68 0.30
C THR A 607 10.02 8.97 0.14
N ARG A 608 9.36 8.58 1.24
CA ARG A 608 8.00 8.07 1.16
C ARG A 608 7.01 9.19 0.83
N VAL A 609 6.19 8.98 -0.22
CA VAL A 609 5.06 9.88 -0.49
C VAL A 609 3.98 9.70 0.58
N MET A 610 3.63 8.47 0.84
CA MET A 610 2.78 7.97 1.93
C MET A 610 3.25 6.59 2.40
N GLY A 611 2.93 5.53 1.67
CA GLY A 611 3.27 4.16 1.99
C GLY A 611 4.45 3.58 1.22
N TYR A 612 4.88 4.21 0.14
CA TYR A 612 5.92 3.73 -0.76
C TYR A 612 6.87 4.87 -1.16
N HIS A 613 8.07 4.50 -1.57
CA HIS A 613 9.10 5.46 -1.98
C HIS A 613 8.95 5.88 -3.43
N ARG A 614 9.09 7.18 -3.68
CA ARG A 614 9.16 7.77 -5.02
C ARG A 614 10.05 9.01 -5.02
N PRO A 615 10.54 9.42 -6.19
CA PRO A 615 11.13 10.75 -6.34
C PRO A 615 10.12 11.84 -5.95
N VAL A 616 10.54 12.84 -5.18
CA VAL A 616 9.70 13.98 -4.79
C VAL A 616 9.12 14.70 -6.01
N SER A 617 9.86 14.70 -7.13
CA SER A 617 9.40 15.25 -8.41
C SER A 617 8.16 14.59 -8.99
N SER A 618 7.86 13.35 -8.59
CA SER A 618 6.66 12.61 -9.01
C SER A 618 5.47 12.80 -8.08
N PHE A 619 5.64 13.49 -6.94
CA PHE A 619 4.56 13.76 -6.00
C PHE A 619 3.51 14.68 -6.62
N ASN A 620 2.24 14.47 -6.25
CA ASN A 620 1.19 15.43 -6.61
C ASN A 620 1.41 16.79 -5.92
N VAL A 621 0.71 17.81 -6.40
CA VAL A 621 0.88 19.21 -5.94
C VAL A 621 0.72 19.35 -4.41
N GLY A 622 -0.27 18.69 -3.81
CA GLY A 622 -0.49 18.74 -2.35
C GLY A 622 0.62 18.04 -1.57
N LYS A 623 1.09 16.89 -2.07
CA LYS A 623 2.20 16.16 -1.42
C LYS A 623 3.55 16.84 -1.58
N GLN A 624 3.75 17.63 -2.63
CA GLN A 624 4.91 18.53 -2.72
C GLN A 624 4.80 19.66 -1.68
N GLY A 625 3.59 20.19 -1.45
CA GLY A 625 3.35 21.17 -0.38
C GLY A 625 3.64 20.59 1.01
N GLU A 626 3.12 19.42 1.30
CA GLU A 626 3.39 18.70 2.56
C GLU A 626 4.89 18.42 2.75
N HIS A 627 5.59 17.96 1.71
CA HIS A 627 7.03 17.70 1.78
C HIS A 627 7.83 18.96 2.10
N ALA A 628 7.45 20.11 1.51
CA ALA A 628 8.13 21.38 1.74
C ALA A 628 7.95 21.92 3.19
N GLU A 629 6.91 21.48 3.90
CA GLU A 629 6.62 21.86 5.29
C GLU A 629 7.09 20.82 6.32
N ARG A 630 7.64 19.69 5.87
CA ARG A 630 8.13 18.65 6.80
C ARG A 630 9.30 19.16 7.62
N VAL A 631 9.16 19.10 8.94
CA VAL A 631 10.29 19.19 9.87
C VAL A 631 10.77 17.76 10.15
N PRO A 632 11.96 17.39 9.70
CA PRO A 632 12.48 16.05 9.93
C PRO A 632 12.69 15.79 11.42
N PHE A 633 12.35 14.59 11.87
CA PHE A 633 12.67 14.15 13.22
C PHE A 633 14.19 14.08 13.38
N ARG A 634 14.66 14.47 14.56
CA ARG A 634 16.06 14.29 14.95
C ARG A 634 16.27 12.90 15.52
N GLU A 635 17.43 12.35 15.27
CA GLU A 635 17.87 11.16 15.98
C GLU A 635 18.02 11.50 17.47
N PRO A 636 17.30 10.81 18.39
CA PRO A 636 17.40 11.07 19.82
C PRO A 636 18.83 10.87 20.34
N GLU A 637 19.30 11.79 21.18
CA GLU A 637 20.61 11.67 21.80
C GLU A 637 20.72 10.39 22.66
N GLY A 638 21.88 9.76 22.66
CA GLY A 638 22.18 8.57 23.48
C GLY A 638 21.75 7.23 22.88
N LEU A 639 21.18 7.19 21.64
CA LEU A 639 20.92 5.91 20.97
C LEU A 639 22.21 5.14 20.61
N ALA A 640 23.28 5.87 20.28
CA ALA A 640 24.57 5.29 19.92
C ALA A 640 25.48 4.97 21.15
N SER A 641 25.20 5.51 22.34
CA SER A 641 26.08 5.41 23.50
C SER A 641 25.94 4.14 24.32
N GLU A 642 24.89 3.35 24.13
CA GLU A 642 24.74 2.03 24.76
C GLU A 642 25.41 0.88 23.96
N ALA A 643 25.85 1.16 22.71
CA ALA A 643 26.73 0.28 21.97
C ALA A 643 28.17 0.56 22.43
N GLY A 644 28.80 -0.38 23.12
CA GLY A 644 30.19 -0.28 23.55
C GLY A 644 31.14 0.10 22.39
N PRO A 645 32.34 0.62 22.66
CA PRO A 645 33.20 1.18 21.62
C PRO A 645 33.44 0.15 20.52
N ALA A 646 33.03 0.50 19.31
CA ALA A 646 33.29 -0.31 18.12
C ALA A 646 34.79 -0.54 17.99
N GLY A 647 35.21 -1.82 18.08
CA GLY A 647 36.58 -2.21 17.84
C GLY A 647 37.02 -1.64 16.49
N SER A 648 38.13 -0.90 16.54
CA SER A 648 38.80 -0.34 15.37
C SER A 648 38.93 -1.41 14.28
N ALA A 649 38.33 -1.15 13.11
CA ALA A 649 38.48 -2.00 11.95
C ALA A 649 39.98 -2.22 11.62
N PRO A 650 40.44 -3.45 11.38
CA PRO A 650 41.80 -3.67 10.93
C PRO A 650 41.94 -3.09 9.52
N THR A 651 42.89 -2.18 9.36
CA THR A 651 43.37 -1.73 8.06
C THR A 651 44.06 -2.90 7.37
N GLY A 652 43.29 -3.68 6.61
CA GLY A 652 43.81 -4.74 5.76
C GLY A 652 44.40 -4.12 4.49
N SER A 653 45.73 -4.13 4.40
CA SER A 653 46.47 -3.85 3.17
C SER A 653 46.06 -4.84 2.07
N ALA A 654 45.67 -4.33 0.92
CA ALA A 654 45.39 -5.12 -0.28
C ALA A 654 46.67 -5.83 -0.77
N PRO A 655 46.61 -7.10 -1.20
CA PRO A 655 47.71 -7.73 -1.88
C PRO A 655 47.80 -7.24 -3.31
N THR A 656 48.95 -6.65 -3.69
CA THR A 656 49.33 -6.38 -5.08
C THR A 656 49.62 -7.69 -5.80
N GLY A 657 48.68 -8.15 -6.62
CA GLY A 657 48.89 -9.25 -7.55
C GLY A 657 48.68 -8.74 -8.98
N SER A 658 49.76 -8.52 -9.70
CA SER A 658 49.77 -8.21 -11.12
C SER A 658 49.45 -9.45 -11.94
N ALA A 659 48.35 -9.41 -12.73
CA ALA A 659 48.08 -10.34 -13.83
C ALA A 659 48.20 -9.60 -15.18
N PRO A 660 48.67 -10.24 -16.26
CA PRO A 660 49.03 -9.60 -17.50
C PRO A 660 47.82 -9.21 -18.34
N ALA A 661 47.93 -8.02 -18.95
CA ALA A 661 46.93 -7.46 -19.85
C ALA A 661 46.77 -8.25 -21.16
N GLY A 662 45.54 -8.71 -21.45
CA GLY A 662 45.14 -9.13 -22.78
C GLY A 662 44.63 -7.91 -23.59
N PRO A 663 44.68 -7.94 -24.93
CA PRO A 663 44.40 -6.80 -25.79
C PRO A 663 42.91 -6.41 -25.76
N ALA A 664 42.65 -5.11 -25.66
CA ALA A 664 41.32 -4.53 -25.72
C ALA A 664 40.70 -4.64 -27.12
N PRO A 665 39.38 -4.87 -27.19
CA PRO A 665 38.65 -4.73 -28.46
C PRO A 665 38.44 -3.26 -28.81
N ALA A 666 38.58 -2.93 -30.09
CA ALA A 666 38.42 -1.61 -30.65
C ALA A 666 37.00 -1.05 -30.38
N GLY A 667 36.92 0.14 -29.82
CA GLY A 667 35.67 0.87 -29.59
C GLY A 667 35.04 1.37 -30.90
N PRO A 668 33.71 1.55 -30.94
CA PRO A 668 33.04 2.12 -32.11
C PRO A 668 33.31 3.62 -32.25
N ALA A 669 33.38 4.05 -33.52
CA ALA A 669 33.64 5.43 -33.92
C ALA A 669 32.57 6.42 -33.41
N PRO A 670 32.90 7.70 -33.18
CA PRO A 670 31.96 8.70 -32.66
C PRO A 670 30.84 8.98 -33.69
N ALA A 671 29.60 8.95 -33.19
CA ALA A 671 28.42 9.33 -33.96
C ALA A 671 28.43 10.85 -34.24
N GLY A 672 28.24 11.20 -35.50
CA GLY A 672 28.07 12.60 -35.92
C GLY A 672 26.79 13.24 -35.37
N PRO A 673 26.66 14.58 -35.43
CA PRO A 673 25.55 15.29 -34.85
C PRO A 673 24.21 14.92 -35.47
N ALA A 674 23.20 14.70 -34.63
CA ALA A 674 21.84 14.38 -35.04
C ALA A 674 21.22 15.50 -35.89
N PRO A 675 20.45 15.19 -36.93
CA PRO A 675 19.72 16.19 -37.71
C PRO A 675 18.58 16.79 -36.89
N ALA A 676 18.32 18.08 -37.06
CA ALA A 676 17.24 18.82 -36.44
C ALA A 676 15.88 18.23 -36.80
N ASP A 677 15.02 18.09 -35.80
CA ASP A 677 13.67 17.54 -35.85
C ASP A 677 12.74 18.44 -36.72
N PRO A 678 12.17 17.96 -37.83
CA PRO A 678 11.24 18.73 -38.67
C PRO A 678 9.80 18.74 -38.15
N ALA A 679 9.51 18.14 -36.99
CA ALA A 679 8.13 17.98 -36.48
C ALA A 679 7.54 19.25 -35.83
N ARG A 680 8.31 20.33 -35.60
CA ARG A 680 7.80 21.57 -35.02
C ARG A 680 7.18 22.55 -36.00
N ALA A 681 7.30 22.35 -37.30
CA ALA A 681 6.82 23.28 -38.31
C ALA A 681 5.44 22.90 -38.91
N GLY A 682 4.87 21.75 -38.59
CA GLY A 682 3.68 21.19 -39.25
C GLY A 682 2.32 21.47 -38.56
N LEU A 683 2.28 21.92 -37.34
CA LEU A 683 1.02 22.02 -36.58
C LEU A 683 0.37 23.43 -36.58
N ALA A 684 1.00 24.43 -37.18
CA ALA A 684 0.46 25.78 -37.24
C ALA A 684 -0.38 26.10 -38.51
N ALA A 685 -0.51 25.18 -39.48
CA ALA A 685 -1.12 25.45 -40.79
C ALA A 685 -2.43 24.71 -41.07
N ALA A 686 -3.05 24.00 -40.14
CA ALA A 686 -4.29 23.24 -40.36
C ALA A 686 -5.54 23.85 -39.70
N GLY A 687 -5.51 25.14 -39.33
CA GLY A 687 -6.61 25.84 -38.63
C GLY A 687 -7.34 26.95 -39.44
N ALA A 688 -7.24 26.96 -40.77
CA ALA A 688 -7.99 27.90 -41.58
C ALA A 688 -8.40 27.25 -42.90
N ARG A 689 -9.52 26.50 -42.85
CA ARG A 689 -10.54 26.34 -43.92
C ARG A 689 -11.72 25.55 -43.38
#